data_4b842de17cee2c9bb6c99909bdb07841
#
_entry.id   4b842de17cee2c9bb6c99909bdb07841
#
_cell.length_a   1.000
_cell.length_b   1.000
_cell.length_c   1.000
_cell.angle_alpha   90.00
_cell.angle_beta   90.00
_cell.angle_gamma   90.00
#
_symmetry.space_group_name_H-M   'P 1'
#
loop_
_entity.id
_entity.type
_entity.pdbx_description
1 polymer ?
#
loop_
_entity_poly.entity_id
_entity_poly.type
_entity_poly.pdbx_seq_one_letter_code
_entity_poly.pdbx_strand_id
1 'polypeptide(L)'
;MKHKFRSCAALLMALCMVFSLAACGQNGSTGSDTKQTGKNSSEPTPEFAYTASFTKLRENSKDNSQPQTVTADGFYSVGNEKVGDNTPEGVTPDYEGQYDVYAPYITFTDFSGKVTKLESYVPVEEDQSNADKRDYAGSHSIAGVAVNDDGSLTIIENVYLSWSDAPADVKSDSDEYYNYYQSENRYYLRVLDKTGAEVSSAKLDADTSSDDFYVSQFVLDEAGNALVMSSIALTAFAPDGSLAYAIPVDGYIYSIATLRDGRIGVLAMDMSSHDFALNIVDSKAGVFDSTSYTMPFDAYNLISGGGDYDLYYTSGVNFYGYSLETETAEKLFSWISCDVDSNELALVNVSDDGTISGFTGGYDDKAETYSLDYVTVAKVPYDSVPQKISLSMAAMYVDNSTQKAVIDFNRSNDKYRIDLVDYSEYNTEDDYTAGLTKLNTEIMAGNMPDILAIDTRTPYRQYAAKGLLEDLYPYIDADSELDRSDYFPNVFAALEVNGGLYTACAGFGILSAVGAASIVGDTPGWTYDEYYEALAKMPEGCEGFDYGYDRNTLLTLCLALDMDDYMDWSTGECRFDSEDFVKLLEFANQNNKDFDYENAEHTEEDTAANRIREGKQMLTMANFYSADFMYNNFEQTFGAPVTIKGFPTMHGVGNMITTQSSYAMSSTCQYKDAAWQFLRTFLTEDYQKDVFYLPTNMKVFEKQLADSMVVEYEKDPNGNYMLDENGERIPVSKGMISDGVNTYTIYATTQEQADQLRQAIADTTKLMNYDMSIVNIVTEQAAAYFSGQKSAEEVAKLIQSKANIYINEQR
;
A
#
# COMPACT_ATOMS: atom_id res chain seq x y z
N MET A 1 19.11 23.39 -35.56
CA MET A 1 19.36 22.12 -36.26
C MET A 1 18.70 20.90 -35.57
N LYS A 2 18.23 21.02 -34.32
CA LYS A 2 17.56 19.93 -33.58
C LYS A 2 16.07 19.68 -33.94
N HIS A 3 15.38 20.65 -34.55
CA HIS A 3 13.97 20.50 -34.93
C HIS A 3 13.70 19.75 -36.25
N LYS A 4 14.71 19.52 -37.11
CA LYS A 4 14.51 18.79 -38.38
C LYS A 4 14.70 17.25 -38.24
N PHE A 5 15.30 16.78 -37.14
CA PHE A 5 15.50 15.34 -36.94
C PHE A 5 14.26 14.65 -36.34
N ARG A 6 13.42 15.37 -35.57
CA ARG A 6 12.20 14.78 -34.98
C ARG A 6 11.08 14.52 -36.01
N SER A 7 11.01 15.35 -37.06
CA SER A 7 10.01 15.15 -38.12
C SER A 7 10.31 13.98 -39.06
N CYS A 8 11.57 13.57 -39.21
CA CYS A 8 11.94 12.41 -40.03
C CYS A 8 11.72 11.08 -39.29
N ALA A 9 11.88 11.05 -37.95
CA ALA A 9 11.66 9.86 -37.16
C ALA A 9 10.15 9.53 -37.06
N ALA A 10 9.29 10.55 -36.89
CA ALA A 10 7.83 10.38 -36.89
C ALA A 10 7.29 9.89 -38.26
N LEU A 11 7.90 10.30 -39.37
CA LEU A 11 7.48 9.86 -40.70
C LEU A 11 7.96 8.42 -41.00
N LEU A 12 9.07 7.97 -40.42
CA LEU A 12 9.54 6.60 -40.55
C LEU A 12 8.70 5.61 -39.69
N MET A 13 8.27 6.00 -38.49
CA MET A 13 7.35 5.18 -37.68
C MET A 13 5.97 5.07 -38.31
N ALA A 14 5.44 6.14 -38.92
CA ALA A 14 4.17 6.07 -39.63
C ALA A 14 4.27 5.18 -40.92
N LEU A 15 5.42 5.09 -41.57
CA LEU A 15 5.63 4.20 -42.72
C LEU A 15 5.78 2.72 -42.32
N CYS A 16 6.29 2.44 -41.11
CA CYS A 16 6.40 1.06 -40.60
C CYS A 16 5.03 0.52 -40.17
N MET A 17 4.12 1.35 -39.70
CA MET A 17 2.75 0.93 -39.33
C MET A 17 1.85 0.64 -40.56
N VAL A 18 2.14 1.22 -41.72
CA VAL A 18 1.37 0.96 -42.95
C VAL A 18 1.76 -0.35 -43.62
N PHE A 19 2.98 -0.88 -43.33
CA PHE A 19 3.44 -2.14 -43.95
C PHE A 19 3.07 -3.38 -43.13
N SER A 20 2.63 -3.24 -41.86
CA SER A 20 2.19 -4.36 -41.05
C SER A 20 0.68 -4.74 -41.25
N LEU A 21 -0.09 -3.91 -41.96
CA LEU A 21 -1.48 -4.16 -42.28
C LEU A 21 -1.76 -4.83 -43.65
N ALA A 22 -0.71 -5.15 -44.43
CA ALA A 22 -0.88 -5.70 -45.77
C ALA A 22 -0.54 -7.20 -45.91
N ALA A 23 -0.36 -7.94 -44.83
CA ALA A 23 0.05 -9.35 -44.86
C ALA A 23 -1.05 -10.39 -44.45
N CYS A 24 -2.32 -10.00 -44.38
CA CYS A 24 -3.40 -10.96 -44.17
C CYS A 24 -4.53 -10.73 -45.19
N GLY A 25 -4.41 -11.33 -46.32
CA GLY A 25 -5.49 -11.38 -47.33
C GLY A 25 -5.26 -12.40 -48.41
N GLN A 26 -6.06 -13.39 -48.42
CA GLN A 26 -6.45 -14.38 -49.46
C GLN A 26 -6.04 -15.85 -49.17
N ASN A 27 -7.02 -16.63 -48.73
CA ASN A 27 -7.59 -17.65 -49.64
C ASN A 27 -8.91 -18.20 -49.09
N GLY A 28 -9.96 -18.11 -49.88
CA GLY A 28 -11.27 -18.64 -49.58
C GLY A 28 -11.35 -20.12 -49.94
N SER A 29 -12.17 -20.84 -49.20
CA SER A 29 -13.08 -21.85 -49.77
C SER A 29 -14.18 -22.26 -48.78
N THR A 30 -15.35 -22.33 -49.29
CA THR A 30 -16.65 -22.72 -48.74
C THR A 30 -16.68 -24.08 -48.06
N GLY A 31 -17.35 -24.18 -46.92
CA GLY A 31 -17.78 -25.46 -46.32
C GLY A 31 -18.43 -25.27 -44.97
N SER A 32 -19.76 -25.38 -44.93
CA SER A 32 -20.58 -25.39 -43.72
C SER A 32 -20.18 -26.56 -42.81
N ASP A 33 -19.95 -26.30 -41.53
CA ASP A 33 -20.45 -27.15 -40.46
C ASP A 33 -20.22 -26.49 -39.07
N THR A 34 -21.33 -26.41 -38.36
CA THR A 34 -21.43 -26.02 -36.98
C THR A 34 -20.55 -26.87 -36.06
N LYS A 35 -19.50 -26.31 -35.47
CA LYS A 35 -18.88 -26.83 -34.25
C LYS A 35 -18.49 -25.70 -33.32
N GLN A 36 -18.84 -25.84 -32.05
CA GLN A 36 -18.48 -25.08 -30.90
C GLN A 36 -17.01 -24.59 -30.97
N THR A 37 -16.81 -23.29 -31.00
CA THR A 37 -15.50 -22.70 -30.87
C THR A 37 -15.32 -22.25 -29.43
N GLY A 38 -14.65 -23.08 -28.62
CA GLY A 38 -13.98 -22.60 -27.44
C GLY A 38 -12.95 -21.54 -27.87
N LYS A 39 -12.78 -20.47 -27.07
CA LYS A 39 -11.69 -19.49 -27.24
C LYS A 39 -10.37 -20.28 -27.28
N ASN A 40 -9.77 -20.44 -28.46
CA ASN A 40 -8.40 -20.89 -28.60
C ASN A 40 -7.52 -19.63 -28.45
N SER A 41 -6.91 -19.42 -27.30
CA SER A 41 -5.70 -18.64 -27.26
C SER A 41 -4.67 -19.34 -28.13
N SER A 42 -4.18 -18.71 -29.15
CA SER A 42 -3.17 -19.23 -30.07
C SER A 42 -1.74 -19.17 -29.47
N GLU A 43 -1.61 -18.94 -28.19
CA GLU A 43 -0.31 -19.04 -27.53
C GLU A 43 0.11 -20.50 -27.40
N PRO A 44 1.38 -20.80 -27.75
CA PRO A 44 1.90 -22.15 -27.58
C PRO A 44 1.86 -22.52 -26.08
N THR A 45 1.46 -23.76 -25.78
CA THR A 45 1.50 -24.28 -24.40
C THR A 45 2.91 -24.07 -23.85
N PRO A 46 3.07 -23.48 -22.65
CA PRO A 46 4.37 -23.28 -22.06
C PRO A 46 5.12 -24.61 -21.90
N GLU A 47 6.42 -24.63 -22.06
CA GLU A 47 7.23 -25.84 -21.86
C GLU A 47 7.36 -26.16 -20.37
N PHE A 48 7.38 -25.11 -19.53
CA PHE A 48 7.59 -25.19 -18.09
C PHE A 48 6.51 -24.40 -17.34
N ALA A 49 6.32 -24.76 -16.10
CA ALA A 49 5.56 -24.00 -15.10
C ALA A 49 6.40 -23.88 -13.81
N TYR A 50 6.11 -22.87 -13.02
CA TYR A 50 6.65 -22.75 -11.67
C TYR A 50 5.60 -23.21 -10.67
N THR A 51 6.01 -24.00 -9.69
CA THR A 51 5.13 -24.52 -8.65
C THR A 51 5.75 -24.36 -7.28
N ALA A 52 4.95 -23.93 -6.30
CA ALA A 52 5.40 -23.85 -4.92
C ALA A 52 5.12 -25.15 -4.16
N SER A 53 6.00 -25.43 -3.21
CA SER A 53 5.81 -26.44 -2.17
C SER A 53 5.98 -25.80 -0.81
N PHE A 54 5.08 -26.11 0.11
CA PHE A 54 5.06 -25.57 1.47
C PHE A 54 5.45 -26.64 2.47
N THR A 55 6.46 -26.36 3.29
CA THR A 55 6.89 -27.21 4.39
C THR A 55 6.60 -26.49 5.69
N LYS A 56 5.63 -26.97 6.47
CA LYS A 56 5.28 -26.39 7.75
C LYS A 56 6.42 -26.64 8.75
N LEU A 57 7.01 -25.55 9.24
CA LEU A 57 8.12 -25.58 10.20
C LEU A 57 7.65 -25.28 11.61
N ARG A 58 6.63 -24.40 11.74
CA ARG A 58 6.10 -23.96 13.04
C ARG A 58 4.62 -23.67 12.91
N GLU A 59 3.84 -24.09 13.90
CA GLU A 59 2.40 -23.86 13.98
C GLU A 59 1.99 -23.63 15.43
N ASN A 60 1.18 -22.61 15.69
CA ASN A 60 0.66 -22.26 17.01
C ASN A 60 1.76 -22.18 18.09
N SER A 61 2.89 -21.59 17.78
CA SER A 61 4.08 -21.52 18.61
C SER A 61 4.17 -20.17 19.35
N LYS A 62 4.74 -20.18 20.55
CA LYS A 62 5.15 -18.93 21.25
C LYS A 62 6.53 -18.45 20.81
N ASP A 63 7.25 -19.20 19.97
CA ASP A 63 8.54 -18.83 19.42
C ASP A 63 8.33 -17.70 18.38
N ASN A 64 8.83 -16.50 18.70
CA ASN A 64 8.73 -15.30 17.89
C ASN A 64 9.93 -15.10 16.95
N SER A 65 10.85 -16.08 16.87
CA SER A 65 12.06 -15.93 16.06
C SER A 65 11.75 -15.84 14.57
N GLN A 66 12.43 -14.90 13.89
CA GLN A 66 12.25 -14.65 12.46
C GLN A 66 13.50 -15.07 11.68
N PRO A 67 13.36 -15.72 10.51
CA PRO A 67 14.47 -16.09 9.66
C PRO A 67 15.32 -14.89 9.25
N GLN A 68 16.65 -15.05 9.30
CA GLN A 68 17.62 -14.01 8.96
C GLN A 68 18.53 -14.41 7.80
N THR A 69 18.91 -15.68 7.72
CA THR A 69 19.80 -16.17 6.67
C THR A 69 19.61 -17.67 6.44
N VAL A 70 19.71 -18.08 5.17
CA VAL A 70 19.51 -19.48 4.72
C VAL A 70 20.85 -20.11 4.40
N THR A 71 20.99 -21.40 4.72
CA THR A 71 22.11 -22.26 4.38
C THR A 71 21.63 -23.51 3.64
N ALA A 72 22.54 -24.33 3.14
CA ALA A 72 22.19 -25.59 2.49
C ALA A 72 21.45 -26.58 3.42
N ASP A 73 21.68 -26.52 4.74
CA ASP A 73 21.16 -27.46 5.73
C ASP A 73 19.96 -26.94 6.53
N GLY A 74 19.65 -25.66 6.43
CA GLY A 74 18.60 -24.99 7.20
C GLY A 74 18.75 -23.47 7.20
N PHE A 75 18.29 -22.83 8.25
CA PHE A 75 18.33 -21.36 8.37
C PHE A 75 18.53 -20.93 9.82
N TYR A 76 19.10 -19.74 9.98
CA TYR A 76 19.23 -19.09 11.28
C TYR A 76 18.11 -18.09 11.46
N SER A 77 17.55 -18.05 12.68
CA SER A 77 16.52 -17.09 13.09
C SER A 77 16.93 -16.34 14.35
N VAL A 78 16.42 -15.13 14.48
CA VAL A 78 16.58 -14.30 15.68
C VAL A 78 15.22 -14.07 16.31
N GLY A 79 15.11 -14.25 17.60
CA GLY A 79 13.93 -13.93 18.40
C GLY A 79 14.31 -13.18 19.66
N ASN A 80 13.32 -12.76 20.43
CA ASN A 80 13.49 -12.12 21.71
C ASN A 80 12.77 -12.91 22.80
N GLU A 81 13.42 -13.09 23.95
CA GLU A 81 12.85 -13.74 25.11
C GLU A 81 12.93 -12.84 26.34
N LYS A 82 11.93 -12.93 27.22
CA LYS A 82 11.91 -12.22 28.49
C LYS A 82 12.97 -12.83 29.41
N VAL A 83 13.95 -12.03 29.81
CA VAL A 83 15.06 -12.47 30.69
C VAL A 83 14.98 -11.86 32.10
N GLY A 84 14.16 -10.86 32.30
CA GLY A 84 14.04 -10.17 33.56
C GLY A 84 12.83 -9.27 33.69
N ASP A 85 12.75 -8.61 34.81
CA ASP A 85 11.75 -7.62 35.16
C ASP A 85 12.44 -6.55 36.01
N ASN A 86 12.47 -5.31 35.56
CA ASN A 86 13.11 -4.17 36.21
C ASN A 86 12.11 -3.28 36.97
N THR A 87 10.93 -3.81 37.35
CA THR A 87 9.94 -3.04 38.13
C THR A 87 10.59 -2.43 39.40
N PRO A 88 10.60 -1.10 39.53
CA PRO A 88 11.16 -0.45 40.68
C PRO A 88 10.46 -0.86 41.99
N GLU A 89 11.19 -0.95 43.10
CA GLU A 89 10.63 -1.35 44.37
C GLU A 89 9.54 -0.40 44.84
N GLY A 90 8.33 -0.93 45.05
CA GLY A 90 7.13 -0.17 45.47
C GLY A 90 6.39 0.54 44.34
N VAL A 91 6.77 0.34 43.10
CA VAL A 91 6.04 0.82 41.91
C VAL A 91 5.10 -0.27 41.45
N THR A 92 3.88 0.10 41.13
CA THR A 92 2.92 -0.76 40.41
C THR A 92 3.01 -0.37 38.93
N PRO A 93 3.30 -1.32 38.01
CA PRO A 93 3.28 -1.02 36.58
C PRO A 93 1.92 -0.49 36.15
N ASP A 94 1.91 0.44 35.22
CA ASP A 94 0.69 0.97 34.63
C ASP A 94 -0.01 -0.05 33.71
N TYR A 95 0.81 -0.92 33.08
CA TYR A 95 0.32 -2.04 32.27
C TYR A 95 1.25 -3.26 32.41
N GLU A 96 0.74 -4.44 32.07
CA GLU A 96 1.48 -5.70 32.14
C GLU A 96 2.69 -5.65 31.19
N GLY A 97 3.89 -5.96 31.72
CA GLY A 97 5.13 -6.00 30.95
C GLY A 97 5.86 -4.66 30.82
N GLN A 98 5.38 -3.57 31.41
CA GLN A 98 6.00 -2.23 31.35
C GLN A 98 7.51 -2.23 31.66
N TYR A 99 7.96 -3.09 32.56
CA TYR A 99 9.36 -3.18 33.00
C TYR A 99 10.03 -4.51 32.61
N ASP A 100 9.42 -5.24 31.67
CA ASP A 100 9.97 -6.48 31.17
C ASP A 100 11.29 -6.24 30.43
N VAL A 101 12.29 -7.04 30.72
CA VAL A 101 13.58 -7.00 30.03
C VAL A 101 13.65 -8.16 29.05
N TYR A 102 13.91 -7.83 27.80
CA TYR A 102 14.04 -8.79 26.73
C TYR A 102 15.48 -8.88 26.25
N ALA A 103 15.92 -10.07 25.86
CA ALA A 103 17.20 -10.29 25.21
C ALA A 103 17.03 -11.09 23.93
N PRO A 104 17.83 -10.81 22.89
CA PRO A 104 17.80 -11.60 21.66
C PRO A 104 18.36 -13.00 21.89
N TYR A 105 17.85 -13.95 21.13
CA TYR A 105 18.41 -15.29 21.01
C TYR A 105 18.50 -15.71 19.56
N ILE A 106 19.40 -16.66 19.27
CA ILE A 106 19.61 -17.19 17.91
C ILE A 106 19.24 -18.66 17.90
N THR A 107 18.50 -19.09 16.88
CA THR A 107 18.22 -20.50 16.61
C THR A 107 18.68 -20.92 15.23
N PHE A 108 19.06 -22.17 15.09
CA PHE A 108 19.19 -22.86 13.81
C PHE A 108 18.02 -23.83 13.66
N THR A 109 17.33 -23.77 12.54
CA THR A 109 16.23 -24.69 12.21
C THR A 109 16.59 -25.43 10.92
N ASP A 110 16.62 -26.75 10.97
CA ASP A 110 16.78 -27.55 9.75
C ASP A 110 15.46 -27.64 8.95
N PHE A 111 15.54 -28.01 7.67
CA PHE A 111 14.34 -28.08 6.82
C PHE A 111 13.36 -29.22 7.19
N SER A 112 13.64 -30.00 8.24
CA SER A 112 12.66 -30.91 8.86
C SER A 112 11.86 -30.24 9.99
N GLY A 113 12.16 -28.96 10.31
CA GLY A 113 11.53 -28.20 11.38
C GLY A 113 12.17 -28.42 12.77
N LYS A 114 13.32 -29.07 12.86
CA LYS A 114 14.03 -29.24 14.13
C LYS A 114 14.77 -27.96 14.48
N VAL A 115 14.34 -27.33 15.55
CA VAL A 115 14.93 -26.09 16.12
C VAL A 115 16.06 -26.44 17.09
N THR A 116 17.16 -25.73 16.99
CA THR A 116 18.30 -25.80 17.91
C THR A 116 18.71 -24.40 18.32
N LYS A 117 18.52 -24.02 19.58
CA LYS A 117 18.96 -22.74 20.12
C LYS A 117 20.49 -22.74 20.28
N LEU A 118 21.13 -21.64 19.95
CA LEU A 118 22.57 -21.45 20.13
C LEU A 118 22.83 -21.06 21.59
N GLU A 119 22.92 -22.05 22.46
CA GLU A 119 22.97 -21.89 23.92
C GLU A 119 24.21 -21.14 24.42
N SER A 120 25.27 -21.06 23.59
CA SER A 120 26.49 -20.34 23.94
C SER A 120 26.45 -18.84 23.57
N TYR A 121 25.42 -18.38 22.91
CA TYR A 121 25.23 -16.96 22.61
C TYR A 121 24.88 -16.22 23.89
N VAL A 122 25.60 -15.13 24.11
CA VAL A 122 25.33 -14.17 25.20
C VAL A 122 25.35 -12.77 24.58
N PRO A 123 24.31 -11.93 24.78
CA PRO A 123 24.34 -10.54 24.35
C PRO A 123 25.55 -9.77 24.86
N VAL A 124 25.96 -8.71 24.16
CA VAL A 124 27.02 -7.81 24.59
C VAL A 124 26.67 -7.26 25.97
N GLU A 125 27.69 -7.10 26.84
CA GLU A 125 27.49 -6.50 28.16
C GLU A 125 27.13 -5.01 28.01
N GLU A 126 26.05 -4.56 28.66
CA GLU A 126 25.65 -3.17 28.68
C GLU A 126 26.64 -2.29 29.42
N ASP A 127 26.89 -1.10 28.87
CA ASP A 127 27.66 -0.07 29.59
C ASP A 127 26.79 0.59 30.66
N GLN A 128 27.11 0.36 31.90
CA GLN A 128 26.40 0.86 33.06
C GLN A 128 26.82 2.29 33.47
N SER A 129 27.51 3.05 32.59
CA SER A 129 28.02 4.39 32.93
C SER A 129 26.91 5.41 33.23
N ASN A 130 25.70 5.19 32.70
CA ASN A 130 24.53 6.02 32.93
C ASN A 130 23.45 5.33 33.82
N ALA A 131 23.80 4.22 34.48
CA ALA A 131 22.79 3.44 35.24
C ALA A 131 22.27 4.17 36.48
N ASP A 132 22.95 5.24 36.92
CA ASP A 132 22.52 6.13 38.01
C ASP A 132 21.63 7.29 37.55
N LYS A 133 21.43 7.41 36.23
CA LYS A 133 20.55 8.42 35.64
C LYS A 133 19.08 7.99 35.76
N ARG A 134 18.23 9.01 35.71
CA ARG A 134 16.76 8.81 35.77
C ARG A 134 16.26 8.07 34.52
N ASP A 135 15.38 7.12 34.76
CA ASP A 135 14.71 6.34 33.70
C ASP A 135 15.71 5.65 32.74
N TYR A 136 16.86 5.22 33.26
CA TYR A 136 17.85 4.45 32.52
C TYR A 136 17.22 3.12 32.07
N ALA A 137 17.33 2.83 30.79
CA ALA A 137 16.94 1.57 30.17
C ALA A 137 17.95 1.15 29.11
N GLY A 138 18.18 -0.15 29.01
CA GLY A 138 18.99 -0.76 27.96
C GLY A 138 18.19 -1.84 27.25
N SER A 139 18.37 -1.94 25.94
CA SER A 139 17.82 -3.04 25.15
C SER A 139 18.81 -3.54 24.11
N HIS A 140 18.67 -4.82 23.75
CA HIS A 140 19.52 -5.48 22.77
C HIS A 140 18.69 -5.93 21.58
N SER A 141 19.26 -5.80 20.38
CA SER A 141 18.70 -6.37 19.17
C SER A 141 19.81 -6.85 18.23
N ILE A 142 19.54 -7.85 17.44
CA ILE A 142 20.43 -8.29 16.36
C ILE A 142 19.88 -7.71 15.07
N ALA A 143 20.63 -6.79 14.45
CA ALA A 143 20.24 -6.11 13.22
C ALA A 143 20.42 -6.98 11.96
N GLY A 144 21.21 -8.06 12.05
CA GLY A 144 21.34 -9.01 10.95
C GLY A 144 22.31 -10.13 11.26
N VAL A 145 22.24 -11.20 10.49
CA VAL A 145 23.07 -12.41 10.58
C VAL A 145 23.57 -12.79 9.21
N ALA A 146 24.86 -12.97 9.04
CA ALA A 146 25.49 -13.54 7.85
C ALA A 146 26.24 -14.82 8.21
N VAL A 147 26.27 -15.79 7.29
CA VAL A 147 27.02 -17.05 7.47
C VAL A 147 28.33 -16.96 6.71
N ASN A 148 29.43 -17.21 7.39
CA ASN A 148 30.76 -17.25 6.78
C ASN A 148 31.02 -18.61 6.09
N ASP A 149 32.01 -18.68 5.20
CA ASP A 149 32.38 -19.91 4.46
C ASP A 149 32.74 -21.09 5.37
N ASP A 150 33.28 -20.84 6.56
CA ASP A 150 33.59 -21.87 7.57
C ASP A 150 32.38 -22.30 8.40
N GLY A 151 31.23 -21.65 8.18
CA GLY A 151 29.96 -21.87 8.87
C GLY A 151 29.87 -21.19 10.24
N SER A 152 30.81 -20.29 10.58
CA SER A 152 30.64 -19.35 11.69
C SER A 152 29.64 -18.25 11.28
N LEU A 153 29.14 -17.49 12.26
CA LEU A 153 28.18 -16.42 12.03
C LEU A 153 28.85 -15.07 12.26
N THR A 154 28.64 -14.14 11.34
CA THR A 154 28.87 -12.73 11.58
C THR A 154 27.54 -12.07 11.89
N ILE A 155 27.43 -11.39 13.03
CA ILE A 155 26.23 -10.66 13.42
C ILE A 155 26.56 -9.20 13.68
N ILE A 156 25.58 -8.33 13.47
CA ILE A 156 25.62 -6.96 13.98
C ILE A 156 24.58 -6.87 15.10
N GLU A 157 25.08 -6.65 16.32
CA GLU A 157 24.27 -6.47 17.52
C GLU A 157 24.18 -4.99 17.87
N ASN A 158 22.98 -4.47 18.11
CA ASN A 158 22.74 -3.12 18.59
C ASN A 158 22.41 -3.14 20.08
N VAL A 159 23.08 -2.31 20.83
CA VAL A 159 22.74 -1.97 22.21
C VAL A 159 22.17 -0.55 22.21
N TYR A 160 20.87 -0.44 22.45
CA TYR A 160 20.21 0.85 22.62
C TYR A 160 20.13 1.19 24.09
N LEU A 161 20.62 2.35 24.45
CA LEU A 161 20.59 2.90 25.81
C LEU A 161 19.74 4.18 25.80
N SER A 162 18.95 4.36 26.85
CA SER A 162 18.20 5.60 27.04
C SER A 162 18.22 6.02 28.52
N TRP A 163 18.17 7.31 28.78
CA TRP A 163 18.09 7.87 30.11
C TRP A 163 17.59 9.31 30.06
N SER A 164 17.31 9.89 31.24
CA SER A 164 16.96 11.30 31.34
C SER A 164 17.88 12.04 32.30
N ASP A 165 18.36 13.20 31.87
CA ASP A 165 19.06 14.18 32.67
C ASP A 165 18.10 15.19 33.35
N ALA A 166 16.80 14.96 33.33
CA ALA A 166 15.79 15.84 33.89
C ALA A 166 15.99 16.04 35.40
N PRO A 167 15.89 17.29 35.89
CA PRO A 167 15.85 17.57 37.35
C PRO A 167 14.70 16.80 38.02
N ALA A 168 14.90 16.50 39.33
CA ALA A 168 13.93 15.67 40.07
C ALA A 168 12.53 16.28 40.21
N ASP A 169 12.38 17.59 40.02
CA ASP A 169 11.13 18.32 40.06
C ASP A 169 10.40 18.40 38.71
N VAL A 170 11.03 18.00 37.61
CA VAL A 170 10.38 17.85 36.30
C VAL A 170 9.68 16.51 36.27
N LYS A 171 8.38 16.53 35.95
CA LYS A 171 7.56 15.32 35.87
C LYS A 171 7.84 14.56 34.55
N SER A 172 7.87 13.23 34.61
CA SER A 172 8.14 12.36 33.45
C SER A 172 7.04 12.38 32.40
N ASP A 173 5.85 12.87 32.75
CA ASP A 173 4.70 13.01 31.86
C ASP A 173 4.57 14.45 31.30
N SER A 174 5.58 15.31 31.44
CA SER A 174 5.55 16.68 30.95
C SER A 174 6.36 16.87 29.66
N ASP A 175 5.91 17.76 28.79
CA ASP A 175 6.66 18.14 27.56
C ASP A 175 8.08 18.60 27.88
N GLU A 176 8.26 19.27 29.03
CA GLU A 176 9.59 19.70 29.50
C GLU A 176 10.55 18.50 29.72
N TYR A 177 10.03 17.33 30.14
CA TYR A 177 10.84 16.14 30.41
C TYR A 177 11.55 15.63 29.15
N TYR A 178 10.86 15.65 28.00
CA TYR A 178 11.42 15.17 26.74
C TYR A 178 12.64 15.97 26.28
N ASN A 179 12.79 17.22 26.70
CA ASN A 179 13.98 18.03 26.41
C ASN A 179 15.26 17.52 27.12
N TYR A 180 15.10 16.65 28.12
CA TYR A 180 16.22 16.05 28.88
C TYR A 180 16.42 14.57 28.54
N TYR A 181 15.59 14.01 27.66
CA TYR A 181 15.72 12.63 27.23
C TYR A 181 16.94 12.45 26.35
N GLN A 182 17.76 11.43 26.66
CA GLN A 182 18.95 11.08 25.92
C GLN A 182 18.85 9.64 25.45
N SER A 183 19.37 9.35 24.27
CA SER A 183 19.50 7.97 23.78
C SER A 183 20.81 7.78 23.01
N GLU A 184 21.29 6.57 22.97
CA GLU A 184 22.51 6.18 22.26
C GLU A 184 22.32 4.78 21.67
N ASN A 185 22.68 4.61 20.40
CA ASN A 185 22.82 3.31 19.75
C ASN A 185 24.30 2.93 19.69
N ARG A 186 24.64 1.70 20.05
CA ARG A 186 25.99 1.14 19.97
C ARG A 186 25.95 -0.16 19.19
N TYR A 187 26.59 -0.19 18.06
CA TYR A 187 26.62 -1.36 17.20
C TYR A 187 27.93 -2.14 17.39
N TYR A 188 27.83 -3.46 17.44
CA TYR A 188 28.95 -4.39 17.59
C TYR A 188 28.95 -5.40 16.44
N LEU A 189 30.07 -5.50 15.76
CA LEU A 189 30.33 -6.56 14.80
C LEU A 189 30.92 -7.75 15.55
N ARG A 190 30.23 -8.89 15.53
CA ARG A 190 30.63 -10.07 16.30
C ARG A 190 30.72 -11.28 15.38
N VAL A 191 31.71 -12.12 15.61
CA VAL A 191 31.81 -13.43 15.00
C VAL A 191 31.51 -14.47 16.06
N LEU A 192 30.57 -15.37 15.77
CA LEU A 192 30.17 -16.46 16.64
C LEU A 192 30.49 -17.80 15.97
N ASP A 193 30.91 -18.78 16.74
CA ASP A 193 31.01 -20.16 16.22
C ASP A 193 29.62 -20.80 16.05
N LYS A 194 29.55 -22.00 15.50
CA LYS A 194 28.28 -22.73 15.26
C LYS A 194 27.46 -23.03 16.52
N THR A 195 28.05 -22.89 17.71
CA THR A 195 27.36 -23.06 19.00
C THR A 195 26.83 -21.74 19.55
N GLY A 196 27.16 -20.60 18.92
CA GLY A 196 26.89 -19.25 19.37
C GLY A 196 27.96 -18.67 20.28
N ALA A 197 29.07 -19.38 20.51
CA ALA A 197 30.13 -18.84 21.33
C ALA A 197 30.90 -17.75 20.57
N GLU A 198 31.19 -16.65 21.28
CA GLU A 198 31.91 -15.53 20.71
C GLU A 198 33.37 -15.91 20.34
N VAL A 199 33.72 -15.66 19.09
CA VAL A 199 35.08 -15.78 18.54
C VAL A 199 35.77 -14.43 18.56
N SER A 200 35.04 -13.37 18.16
CA SER A 200 35.51 -12.00 18.24
C SER A 200 34.33 -11.05 18.40
N SER A 201 34.62 -9.87 18.98
CA SER A 201 33.62 -8.79 19.14
C SER A 201 34.36 -7.44 19.04
N ALA A 202 33.78 -6.53 18.25
CA ALA A 202 34.32 -5.19 18.10
C ALA A 202 33.18 -4.16 18.00
N LYS A 203 33.29 -3.06 18.76
CA LYS A 203 32.36 -1.93 18.58
C LYS A 203 32.64 -1.27 17.24
N LEU A 204 31.59 -0.98 16.46
CA LEU A 204 31.74 -0.26 15.20
C LEU A 204 32.17 1.20 15.46
N ASP A 205 33.16 1.64 14.69
CA ASP A 205 33.62 3.03 14.66
C ASP A 205 32.68 3.85 13.74
N ALA A 206 31.47 4.03 14.20
CA ALA A 206 30.40 4.77 13.49
C ALA A 206 29.97 5.98 14.32
N ASP A 207 29.65 7.09 13.68
CA ASP A 207 28.98 8.21 14.32
C ASP A 207 27.49 7.87 14.50
N THR A 208 27.17 7.31 15.65
CA THR A 208 25.81 6.92 16.03
C THR A 208 25.07 8.04 16.77
N SER A 209 25.65 9.24 16.83
CA SER A 209 25.02 10.42 17.44
C SER A 209 24.03 11.14 16.50
N SER A 210 24.07 10.83 15.20
CA SER A 210 23.09 11.31 14.23
C SER A 210 22.03 10.24 14.01
N ASP A 211 20.78 10.66 13.80
CA ASP A 211 19.67 9.79 13.42
C ASP A 211 19.89 9.16 12.04
N ASP A 212 20.94 9.56 11.32
CA ASP A 212 21.23 9.10 9.95
C ASP A 212 21.92 7.72 9.92
N PHE A 213 22.56 7.27 11.03
CA PHE A 213 23.19 5.96 11.06
C PHE A 213 22.33 4.91 11.74
N TYR A 214 21.85 3.96 10.96
CA TYR A 214 21.22 2.74 11.43
C TYR A 214 21.57 1.57 10.49
N VAL A 215 21.44 0.36 11.00
CA VAL A 215 21.69 -0.86 10.20
C VAL A 215 20.35 -1.39 9.72
N SER A 216 20.05 -1.18 8.46
CA SER A 216 18.84 -1.76 7.84
C SER A 216 19.13 -3.11 7.18
N GLN A 217 20.30 -3.24 6.57
CA GLN A 217 20.79 -4.47 5.92
C GLN A 217 22.32 -4.44 5.90
N PHE A 218 22.95 -5.61 5.91
CA PHE A 218 24.40 -5.70 5.65
C PHE A 218 24.73 -6.96 4.85
N VAL A 219 25.86 -6.90 4.14
CA VAL A 219 26.49 -8.04 3.45
C VAL A 219 27.98 -8.06 3.78
N LEU A 220 28.62 -9.20 3.57
CA LEU A 220 30.07 -9.33 3.71
C LEU A 220 30.76 -9.26 2.35
N ASP A 221 31.89 -8.54 2.26
CA ASP A 221 32.74 -8.59 1.09
C ASP A 221 33.78 -9.73 1.17
N GLU A 222 34.56 -9.94 0.07
CA GLU A 222 35.59 -10.97 0.03
C GLU A 222 36.71 -10.80 1.10
N ALA A 223 36.88 -9.61 1.65
CA ALA A 223 37.82 -9.33 2.72
C ALA A 223 37.25 -9.58 4.14
N GLY A 224 35.96 -9.88 4.22
CA GLY A 224 35.21 -10.04 5.47
C GLY A 224 34.80 -8.71 6.09
N ASN A 225 34.84 -7.59 5.34
CA ASN A 225 34.26 -6.34 5.83
C ASN A 225 32.75 -6.43 5.79
N ALA A 226 32.10 -5.89 6.83
CA ALA A 226 30.64 -5.72 6.85
C ALA A 226 30.26 -4.42 6.15
N LEU A 227 29.61 -4.53 4.99
CA LEU A 227 29.04 -3.40 4.26
C LEU A 227 27.62 -3.16 4.78
N VAL A 228 27.48 -2.10 5.54
CA VAL A 228 26.23 -1.70 6.20
C VAL A 228 25.53 -0.66 5.35
N MET A 229 24.27 -0.90 5.07
CA MET A 229 23.39 0.03 4.38
C MET A 229 22.65 0.92 5.38
N SER A 230 22.77 2.24 5.21
CA SER A 230 21.85 3.25 5.73
C SER A 230 21.13 3.94 4.57
N SER A 231 20.19 4.83 4.83
CA SER A 231 19.39 5.46 3.76
C SER A 231 20.22 6.27 2.75
N ILE A 232 21.33 6.86 3.17
CA ILE A 232 22.11 7.82 2.38
C ILE A 232 23.58 7.44 2.17
N ALA A 233 24.04 6.33 2.75
CA ALA A 233 25.44 5.90 2.64
C ALA A 233 25.57 4.39 2.75
N LEU A 234 26.56 3.85 2.05
CA LEU A 234 27.10 2.52 2.26
C LEU A 234 28.37 2.63 3.08
N THR A 235 28.40 2.04 4.28
CA THR A 235 29.54 2.12 5.18
C THR A 235 30.14 0.73 5.42
N ALA A 236 31.43 0.56 5.15
CA ALA A 236 32.15 -0.69 5.33
C ALA A 236 32.96 -0.67 6.61
N PHE A 237 32.79 -1.70 7.44
CA PHE A 237 33.56 -1.91 8.66
C PHE A 237 34.41 -3.16 8.53
N ALA A 238 35.71 -3.03 8.88
CA ALA A 238 36.63 -4.15 8.97
C ALA A 238 36.21 -5.11 10.11
N PRO A 239 36.68 -6.37 10.12
CA PRO A 239 36.37 -7.33 11.19
C PRO A 239 36.72 -6.87 12.62
N ASP A 240 37.63 -5.90 12.75
CA ASP A 240 38.00 -5.29 14.03
C ASP A 240 37.12 -4.09 14.43
N GLY A 241 36.05 -3.84 13.68
CA GLY A 241 35.09 -2.74 13.89
C GLY A 241 35.54 -1.37 13.41
N SER A 242 36.75 -1.24 12.88
CA SER A 242 37.24 0.03 12.36
C SER A 242 36.57 0.38 11.02
N LEU A 243 36.33 1.67 10.78
CA LEU A 243 35.83 2.16 9.51
C LEU A 243 36.84 1.86 8.39
N ALA A 244 36.48 1.01 7.44
CA ALA A 244 37.28 0.72 6.26
C ALA A 244 37.12 1.81 5.19
N TYR A 245 35.88 2.11 4.83
CA TYR A 245 35.49 3.18 3.92
C TYR A 245 34.01 3.51 4.05
N ALA A 246 33.60 4.68 3.52
CA ALA A 246 32.20 5.03 3.37
C ALA A 246 31.96 5.60 1.97
N ILE A 247 30.88 5.19 1.32
CA ILE A 247 30.47 5.66 -0.01
C ILE A 247 29.17 6.45 0.19
N PRO A 248 29.20 7.79 0.19
CA PRO A 248 27.99 8.60 0.21
C PRO A 248 27.25 8.48 -1.11
N VAL A 249 25.91 8.50 -1.06
CA VAL A 249 25.03 8.48 -2.23
C VAL A 249 24.28 9.79 -2.30
N ASP A 250 24.23 10.38 -3.48
CA ASP A 250 23.40 11.56 -3.76
C ASP A 250 21.98 11.08 -4.09
N GLY A 251 21.25 10.64 -3.05
CA GLY A 251 19.95 10.02 -3.17
C GLY A 251 19.65 9.06 -2.03
N TYR A 252 18.81 8.08 -2.29
CA TYR A 252 18.46 7.05 -1.33
C TYR A 252 18.95 5.68 -1.77
N ILE A 253 19.51 4.92 -0.82
CA ILE A 253 19.83 3.50 -1.03
C ILE A 253 18.59 2.68 -0.64
N TYR A 254 18.15 1.82 -1.54
CA TYR A 254 16.97 0.96 -1.35
C TYR A 254 17.32 -0.47 -0.95
N SER A 255 18.41 -1.02 -1.53
CA SER A 255 18.77 -2.41 -1.28
C SER A 255 20.24 -2.68 -1.61
N ILE A 256 20.79 -3.72 -0.97
CA ILE A 256 22.13 -4.25 -1.22
C ILE A 256 22.04 -5.76 -1.42
N ALA A 257 22.74 -6.29 -2.41
CA ALA A 257 22.76 -7.73 -2.68
C ALA A 257 24.13 -8.19 -3.18
N THR A 258 24.44 -9.47 -2.94
CA THR A 258 25.61 -10.12 -3.53
C THR A 258 25.23 -10.65 -4.91
N LEU A 259 25.99 -10.29 -5.94
CA LEU A 259 25.80 -10.79 -7.29
C LEU A 259 26.28 -12.24 -7.40
N ARG A 260 25.82 -12.94 -8.45
CA ARG A 260 26.23 -14.33 -8.71
C ARG A 260 27.76 -14.55 -8.76
N ASP A 261 28.52 -13.54 -9.17
CA ASP A 261 29.98 -13.60 -9.24
C ASP A 261 30.70 -13.14 -7.95
N GLY A 262 29.95 -12.88 -6.88
CA GLY A 262 30.46 -12.48 -5.57
C GLY A 262 30.66 -10.96 -5.40
N ARG A 263 30.51 -10.15 -6.47
CA ARG A 263 30.52 -8.69 -6.33
C ARG A 263 29.28 -8.21 -5.58
N ILE A 264 29.35 -7.00 -5.03
CA ILE A 264 28.25 -6.41 -4.28
C ILE A 264 27.61 -5.33 -5.15
N GLY A 265 26.29 -5.44 -5.33
CA GLY A 265 25.45 -4.48 -6.00
C GLY A 265 24.63 -3.66 -4.99
N VAL A 266 24.50 -2.37 -5.24
CA VAL A 266 23.73 -1.40 -4.44
C VAL A 266 22.71 -0.72 -5.32
N LEU A 267 21.43 -0.86 -5.00
CA LEU A 267 20.36 -0.15 -5.66
C LEU A 267 20.17 1.20 -5.02
N ALA A 268 20.35 2.26 -5.79
CA ALA A 268 20.17 3.63 -5.36
C ALA A 268 19.30 4.41 -6.34
N MET A 269 18.55 5.39 -5.82
CA MET A 269 17.76 6.33 -6.61
C MET A 269 18.44 7.71 -6.57
N ASP A 270 18.65 8.31 -7.73
CA ASP A 270 19.14 9.69 -7.86
C ASP A 270 18.02 10.70 -7.52
N MET A 271 18.30 11.64 -6.61
CA MET A 271 17.29 12.62 -6.16
C MET A 271 16.84 13.59 -7.23
N SER A 272 17.67 13.85 -8.25
CA SER A 272 17.38 14.84 -9.27
C SER A 272 16.62 14.28 -10.47
N SER A 273 16.92 13.03 -10.85
CA SER A 273 16.28 12.36 -11.99
C SER A 273 15.20 11.35 -11.56
N HIS A 274 15.20 10.91 -10.30
CA HIS A 274 14.39 9.81 -9.76
C HIS A 274 14.66 8.43 -10.42
N ASP A 275 15.77 8.33 -11.18
CA ASP A 275 16.15 7.07 -11.83
C ASP A 275 16.75 6.09 -10.83
N PHE A 276 16.41 4.82 -10.96
CA PHE A 276 17.01 3.73 -10.20
C PHE A 276 18.25 3.18 -10.90
N ALA A 277 19.35 3.08 -10.18
CA ALA A 277 20.61 2.56 -10.68
C ALA A 277 21.19 1.48 -9.76
N LEU A 278 21.64 0.37 -10.35
CA LEU A 278 22.47 -0.62 -9.69
C LEU A 278 23.94 -0.24 -9.82
N ASN A 279 24.55 0.10 -8.72
CA ASN A 279 25.97 0.46 -8.62
C ASN A 279 26.76 -0.70 -8.04
N ILE A 280 27.90 -1.04 -8.66
CA ILE A 280 28.76 -2.12 -8.20
C ILE A 280 29.85 -1.56 -7.29
N VAL A 281 30.09 -2.21 -6.15
CA VAL A 281 31.11 -1.79 -5.19
C VAL A 281 32.49 -2.32 -5.58
N ASP A 282 33.47 -1.45 -5.75
CA ASP A 282 34.89 -1.78 -5.70
C ASP A 282 35.37 -1.71 -4.23
N SER A 283 35.28 -2.82 -3.51
CA SER A 283 35.66 -2.91 -2.09
C SER A 283 37.13 -2.59 -1.82
N LYS A 284 38.03 -2.70 -2.83
CA LYS A 284 39.44 -2.38 -2.69
C LYS A 284 39.72 -0.90 -2.78
N ALA A 285 38.99 -0.21 -3.66
CA ALA A 285 39.10 1.24 -3.83
C ALA A 285 38.18 2.01 -2.84
N GLY A 286 37.15 1.38 -2.29
CA GLY A 286 36.15 2.00 -1.41
C GLY A 286 35.25 3.00 -2.16
N VAL A 287 34.86 2.68 -3.39
CA VAL A 287 34.06 3.51 -4.27
C VAL A 287 33.11 2.62 -5.09
N PHE A 288 32.12 3.21 -5.74
CA PHE A 288 31.40 2.50 -6.81
C PHE A 288 32.24 2.40 -8.07
N ASP A 289 32.08 1.34 -8.82
CA ASP A 289 32.63 1.19 -10.17
C ASP A 289 32.14 2.34 -11.07
N SER A 290 32.89 2.62 -12.14
CA SER A 290 32.53 3.67 -13.11
C SER A 290 31.30 3.32 -13.95
N THR A 291 30.85 2.07 -13.93
CA THR A 291 29.67 1.57 -14.63
C THR A 291 28.53 1.38 -13.64
N SER A 292 27.40 2.02 -13.92
CA SER A 292 26.12 1.75 -13.25
C SER A 292 25.13 1.19 -14.27
N TYR A 293 24.17 0.42 -13.79
CA TYR A 293 23.18 -0.25 -14.64
C TYR A 293 21.81 0.32 -14.32
N THR A 294 21.03 0.72 -15.33
CA THR A 294 19.67 1.20 -15.14
C THR A 294 18.77 0.06 -14.71
N MET A 295 18.04 0.26 -13.63
CA MET A 295 17.07 -0.69 -13.12
C MET A 295 15.64 -0.20 -13.38
N PRO A 296 14.66 -1.11 -13.53
CA PRO A 296 13.26 -0.71 -13.56
C PRO A 296 12.88 0.10 -12.30
N PHE A 297 12.00 1.09 -12.48
CA PHE A 297 11.59 2.02 -11.41
C PHE A 297 10.87 1.36 -10.22
N ASP A 298 10.46 0.11 -10.37
CA ASP A 298 9.73 -0.70 -9.38
C ASP A 298 10.57 -1.85 -8.78
N ALA A 299 11.88 -1.86 -9.02
CA ALA A 299 12.82 -2.85 -8.48
C ALA A 299 13.36 -2.41 -7.11
N TYR A 300 12.52 -2.38 -6.06
CA TYR A 300 12.91 -1.83 -4.75
C TYR A 300 13.78 -2.76 -3.90
N ASN A 301 13.62 -4.08 -3.99
CA ASN A 301 14.31 -5.05 -3.17
C ASN A 301 15.10 -6.03 -4.01
N LEU A 302 16.43 -5.95 -3.92
CA LEU A 302 17.32 -6.88 -4.59
C LEU A 302 17.40 -8.20 -3.82
N ILE A 303 17.48 -9.29 -4.57
CA ILE A 303 17.73 -10.64 -4.07
C ILE A 303 19.04 -11.11 -4.70
N SER A 304 19.92 -11.70 -3.87
CA SER A 304 21.24 -12.13 -4.30
C SER A 304 21.19 -13.07 -5.52
N GLY A 305 22.20 -12.96 -6.35
CA GLY A 305 22.35 -13.75 -7.57
C GLY A 305 22.59 -15.23 -7.27
N GLY A 306 22.14 -16.06 -8.20
CA GLY A 306 22.28 -17.51 -8.18
C GLY A 306 21.74 -18.09 -9.49
N GLY A 307 21.86 -19.38 -9.71
CA GLY A 307 21.34 -20.01 -10.93
C GLY A 307 21.79 -19.30 -12.22
N ASP A 308 20.81 -18.80 -12.98
CA ASP A 308 21.06 -18.25 -14.32
C ASP A 308 21.28 -16.72 -14.37
N TYR A 309 20.90 -15.96 -13.29
CA TYR A 309 20.90 -14.49 -13.31
C TYR A 309 21.90 -13.91 -12.31
N ASP A 310 22.35 -12.69 -12.62
CA ASP A 310 23.32 -11.97 -11.78
C ASP A 310 22.69 -11.48 -10.47
N LEU A 311 21.41 -11.15 -10.48
CA LEU A 311 20.57 -10.84 -9.33
C LEU A 311 19.10 -11.08 -9.66
N TYR A 312 18.25 -11.02 -8.65
CA TYR A 312 16.80 -11.12 -8.78
C TYR A 312 16.11 -9.98 -8.03
N TYR A 313 14.81 -9.76 -8.33
CA TYR A 313 13.96 -8.84 -7.59
C TYR A 313 12.47 -9.21 -7.75
N THR A 314 11.65 -8.70 -6.84
CA THR A 314 10.19 -8.75 -6.95
C THR A 314 9.66 -7.37 -7.29
N SER A 315 8.78 -7.27 -8.28
CA SER A 315 8.02 -6.09 -8.61
C SER A 315 6.53 -6.43 -8.65
N GLY A 316 5.74 -5.76 -7.83
CA GLY A 316 4.35 -6.14 -7.59
C GLY A 316 4.23 -7.61 -7.22
N VAL A 317 3.48 -8.36 -7.99
CA VAL A 317 3.28 -9.82 -7.80
C VAL A 317 4.22 -10.68 -8.63
N ASN A 318 5.18 -10.08 -9.34
CA ASN A 318 6.03 -10.77 -10.30
C ASN A 318 7.47 -10.93 -9.81
N PHE A 319 8.11 -12.03 -10.17
CA PHE A 319 9.49 -12.33 -9.87
C PHE A 319 10.35 -12.27 -11.13
N TYR A 320 11.46 -11.52 -11.05
CA TYR A 320 12.33 -11.22 -12.18
C TYR A 320 13.76 -11.67 -11.90
N GLY A 321 14.43 -12.15 -12.97
CA GLY A 321 15.88 -12.30 -13.01
C GLY A 321 16.50 -11.17 -13.85
N TYR A 322 17.62 -10.62 -13.41
CA TYR A 322 18.35 -9.56 -14.12
C TYR A 322 19.73 -10.01 -14.53
N SER A 323 20.10 -9.71 -15.78
CA SER A 323 21.43 -10.00 -16.34
C SER A 323 22.21 -8.71 -16.59
N LEU A 324 23.39 -8.61 -15.99
CA LEU A 324 24.32 -7.49 -16.23
C LEU A 324 24.91 -7.50 -17.63
N GLU A 325 25.06 -8.67 -18.26
CA GLU A 325 25.62 -8.79 -19.61
C GLU A 325 24.70 -8.17 -20.66
N THR A 326 23.40 -8.39 -20.53
CA THR A 326 22.39 -7.89 -21.48
C THR A 326 21.69 -6.63 -21.03
N GLU A 327 21.87 -6.23 -19.76
CA GLU A 327 21.17 -5.12 -19.10
C GLU A 327 19.64 -5.25 -19.22
N THR A 328 19.14 -6.48 -19.03
CA THR A 328 17.71 -6.79 -19.17
C THR A 328 17.18 -7.58 -17.98
N ALA A 329 15.93 -7.29 -17.63
CA ALA A 329 15.13 -8.07 -16.70
C ALA A 329 14.25 -9.06 -17.50
N GLU A 330 14.16 -10.29 -17.02
CA GLU A 330 13.24 -11.31 -17.50
C GLU A 330 12.24 -11.68 -16.42
N LYS A 331 10.94 -11.55 -16.72
CA LYS A 331 9.88 -12.04 -15.85
C LYS A 331 9.89 -13.57 -15.86
N LEU A 332 10.13 -14.17 -14.70
CA LEU A 332 10.19 -15.61 -14.55
C LEU A 332 8.81 -16.20 -14.28
N PHE A 333 8.08 -15.63 -13.33
CA PHE A 333 6.73 -16.06 -12.97
C PHE A 333 6.03 -14.97 -12.12
N SER A 334 4.74 -15.18 -11.87
CA SER A 334 3.97 -14.44 -10.85
C SER A 334 3.85 -15.31 -9.59
N TRP A 335 4.09 -14.73 -8.41
CA TRP A 335 3.89 -15.41 -7.12
C TRP A 335 2.47 -15.96 -6.98
N ILE A 336 1.46 -15.23 -7.46
CA ILE A 336 0.06 -15.68 -7.48
C ILE A 336 -0.10 -16.95 -8.34
N SER A 337 0.62 -17.06 -9.45
CA SER A 337 0.55 -18.25 -10.29
C SER A 337 1.09 -19.51 -9.61
N CYS A 338 1.90 -19.33 -8.56
CA CYS A 338 2.41 -20.38 -7.68
C CYS A 338 1.58 -20.53 -6.39
N ASP A 339 0.48 -19.80 -6.26
CA ASP A 339 -0.35 -19.73 -5.05
C ASP A 339 0.44 -19.27 -3.81
N VAL A 340 1.43 -18.37 -3.98
CA VAL A 340 2.25 -17.77 -2.93
C VAL A 340 1.85 -16.31 -2.74
N ASP A 341 1.59 -15.91 -1.50
CA ASP A 341 1.37 -14.50 -1.16
C ASP A 341 2.72 -13.80 -1.01
N SER A 342 3.04 -12.92 -1.94
CA SER A 342 4.31 -12.19 -1.94
C SER A 342 4.42 -11.17 -0.81
N ASN A 343 3.30 -10.74 -0.21
CA ASN A 343 3.30 -9.80 0.91
C ASN A 343 3.68 -10.47 2.24
N GLU A 344 3.39 -11.78 2.34
CA GLU A 344 3.77 -12.59 3.51
C GLU A 344 5.17 -13.23 3.33
N LEU A 345 5.77 -13.10 2.14
CA LEU A 345 7.01 -13.78 1.80
C LEU A 345 8.22 -13.00 2.32
N ALA A 346 8.99 -13.63 3.18
CA ALA A 346 10.21 -13.08 3.75
C ALA A 346 11.45 -13.88 3.31
N LEU A 347 12.60 -13.21 3.30
CA LEU A 347 13.93 -13.79 3.08
C LEU A 347 13.98 -14.68 1.83
N VAL A 348 13.59 -14.11 0.68
CA VAL A 348 13.70 -14.81 -0.61
C VAL A 348 15.15 -15.06 -0.94
N ASN A 349 15.46 -16.28 -1.32
CA ASN A 349 16.80 -16.72 -1.70
C ASN A 349 16.74 -17.57 -2.98
N VAL A 350 17.77 -17.45 -3.82
CA VAL A 350 17.94 -18.29 -5.01
C VAL A 350 19.25 -19.03 -4.87
N SER A 351 19.17 -20.36 -4.86
CA SER A 351 20.34 -21.23 -4.77
C SER A 351 21.06 -21.39 -6.11
N ASP A 352 22.28 -21.92 -6.10
CA ASP A 352 23.10 -22.11 -7.30
C ASP A 352 22.44 -23.02 -8.34
N ASP A 353 21.57 -23.93 -7.93
CA ASP A 353 20.79 -24.79 -8.83
C ASP A 353 19.52 -24.15 -9.38
N GLY A 354 19.28 -22.86 -9.03
CA GLY A 354 18.14 -22.09 -9.48
C GLY A 354 16.84 -22.33 -8.69
N THR A 355 16.90 -23.09 -7.58
CA THR A 355 15.75 -23.25 -6.68
C THR A 355 15.51 -21.95 -5.93
N ILE A 356 14.29 -21.43 -6.02
CA ILE A 356 13.84 -20.24 -5.30
C ILE A 356 13.19 -20.68 -4.00
N SER A 357 13.53 -20.03 -2.90
CA SER A 357 12.96 -20.33 -1.59
C SER A 357 12.68 -19.07 -0.79
N GLY A 358 11.84 -19.18 0.22
CA GLY A 358 11.50 -18.11 1.15
C GLY A 358 10.67 -18.63 2.30
N PHE A 359 10.14 -17.75 3.11
CA PHE A 359 9.34 -18.10 4.27
C PHE A 359 8.03 -17.31 4.26
N THR A 360 6.93 -17.99 4.61
CA THR A 360 5.64 -17.37 4.87
C THR A 360 5.19 -17.70 6.27
N GLY A 361 4.41 -16.86 6.87
CA GLY A 361 3.90 -17.07 8.21
C GLY A 361 3.34 -15.79 8.79
N GLY A 362 2.89 -15.86 10.03
CA GLY A 362 2.30 -14.71 10.68
C GLY A 362 2.07 -14.90 12.15
N TYR A 363 1.57 -13.85 12.77
CA TYR A 363 1.14 -13.81 14.15
C TYR A 363 -0.38 -13.85 14.23
N ASP A 364 -0.92 -14.75 15.04
CA ASP A 364 -2.35 -14.80 15.37
C ASP A 364 -2.57 -14.04 16.69
N ASP A 365 -3.14 -12.84 16.61
CA ASP A 365 -3.40 -11.97 17.76
C ASP A 365 -4.32 -12.61 18.81
N LYS A 366 -5.30 -13.44 18.37
CA LYS A 366 -6.27 -14.07 19.28
C LYS A 366 -5.66 -15.24 20.03
N ALA A 367 -4.82 -16.03 19.34
CA ALA A 367 -4.12 -17.17 19.94
C ALA A 367 -2.78 -16.75 20.54
N GLU A 368 -2.29 -15.55 20.23
CA GLU A 368 -0.95 -15.04 20.57
C GLU A 368 0.13 -16.03 20.17
N THR A 369 0.06 -16.53 18.92
CA THR A 369 0.98 -17.56 18.42
C THR A 369 1.52 -17.20 17.04
N TYR A 370 2.69 -17.74 16.74
CA TYR A 370 3.38 -17.62 15.46
C TYR A 370 3.30 -18.88 14.63
N SER A 371 3.18 -18.71 13.32
CA SER A 371 3.34 -19.76 12.33
C SER A 371 4.50 -19.45 11.40
N LEU A 372 5.12 -20.48 10.80
CA LEU A 372 6.20 -20.35 9.82
C LEU A 372 6.19 -21.56 8.88
N ASP A 373 6.09 -21.29 7.60
CA ASP A 373 6.22 -22.27 6.52
C ASP A 373 7.45 -21.93 5.67
N TYR A 374 8.22 -22.93 5.30
CA TYR A 374 9.27 -22.81 4.29
C TYR A 374 8.67 -23.08 2.92
N VAL A 375 8.85 -22.14 2.03
CA VAL A 375 8.33 -22.20 0.66
C VAL A 375 9.47 -22.43 -0.30
N THR A 376 9.32 -23.38 -1.21
CA THR A 376 10.23 -23.59 -2.33
C THR A 376 9.46 -23.49 -3.63
N VAL A 377 10.00 -22.78 -4.63
CA VAL A 377 9.43 -22.67 -5.96
C VAL A 377 10.39 -23.29 -6.96
N ALA A 378 9.88 -24.27 -7.69
CA ALA A 378 10.66 -25.01 -8.68
C ALA A 378 10.06 -24.86 -10.08
N LYS A 379 10.95 -24.77 -11.08
CA LYS A 379 10.60 -24.85 -12.50
C LYS A 379 10.40 -26.31 -12.88
N VAL A 380 9.20 -26.70 -13.30
CA VAL A 380 8.82 -28.08 -13.63
C VAL A 380 8.23 -28.17 -15.04
N PRO A 381 8.25 -29.33 -15.71
CA PRO A 381 7.54 -29.49 -16.97
C PRO A 381 6.05 -29.16 -16.82
N TYR A 382 5.49 -28.39 -17.74
CA TYR A 382 4.10 -27.92 -17.68
C TYR A 382 3.10 -29.08 -17.53
N ASP A 383 3.32 -30.19 -18.24
CA ASP A 383 2.45 -31.37 -18.19
C ASP A 383 2.47 -32.12 -16.84
N SER A 384 3.42 -31.78 -15.95
CA SER A 384 3.52 -32.38 -14.62
C SER A 384 2.62 -31.71 -13.58
N VAL A 385 2.09 -30.51 -13.92
CA VAL A 385 1.22 -29.74 -13.02
C VAL A 385 -0.25 -30.11 -13.23
N PRO A 386 -1.06 -30.29 -12.16
CA PRO A 386 -2.49 -30.50 -12.30
C PRO A 386 -3.14 -29.39 -13.10
N GLN A 387 -3.79 -29.74 -14.20
CA GLN A 387 -4.44 -28.77 -15.08
C GLN A 387 -5.82 -28.42 -14.54
N LYS A 388 -5.98 -27.23 -13.95
CA LYS A 388 -7.28 -26.64 -13.59
C LYS A 388 -7.80 -25.80 -14.76
N ILE A 389 -9.10 -25.59 -14.79
CA ILE A 389 -9.72 -24.67 -15.74
C ILE A 389 -9.43 -23.25 -15.29
N SER A 390 -8.75 -22.47 -16.13
CA SER A 390 -8.40 -21.08 -15.81
C SER A 390 -9.56 -20.12 -16.12
N LEU A 391 -9.81 -19.22 -15.16
CA LEU A 391 -10.57 -17.99 -15.37
C LEU A 391 -9.54 -16.84 -15.43
N SER A 392 -9.62 -16.06 -16.49
CA SER A 392 -8.77 -14.88 -16.63
C SER A 392 -9.29 -13.74 -15.75
N MET A 393 -8.40 -13.08 -15.01
CA MET A 393 -8.73 -11.90 -14.22
C MET A 393 -7.75 -10.78 -14.53
N ALA A 394 -8.27 -9.56 -14.66
CA ALA A 394 -7.47 -8.35 -14.85
C ALA A 394 -7.63 -7.41 -13.66
N ALA A 395 -6.52 -6.83 -13.21
CA ALA A 395 -6.47 -5.74 -12.24
C ALA A 395 -5.56 -4.63 -12.77
N MET A 396 -5.88 -3.36 -12.45
CA MET A 396 -5.03 -2.22 -12.73
C MET A 396 -3.95 -2.01 -11.66
N TYR A 397 -4.11 -2.65 -10.55
CA TYR A 397 -3.19 -2.79 -9.44
C TYR A 397 -3.68 -3.96 -8.58
N VAL A 398 -2.77 -4.80 -8.15
CA VAL A 398 -3.11 -5.96 -7.30
C VAL A 398 -2.82 -5.60 -5.85
N ASP A 399 -3.88 -5.27 -5.11
CA ASP A 399 -3.77 -5.06 -3.67
C ASP A 399 -3.69 -6.39 -2.89
N ASN A 400 -3.28 -6.30 -1.62
CA ASN A 400 -3.11 -7.47 -0.75
C ASN A 400 -4.41 -8.29 -0.62
N SER A 401 -5.55 -7.63 -0.56
CA SER A 401 -6.86 -8.29 -0.43
C SER A 401 -7.20 -9.09 -1.68
N THR A 402 -6.96 -8.53 -2.86
CA THR A 402 -7.15 -9.19 -4.16
C THR A 402 -6.21 -10.38 -4.30
N GLN A 403 -4.92 -10.20 -3.98
CA GLN A 403 -3.92 -11.25 -4.04
C GLN A 403 -4.32 -12.43 -3.16
N LYS A 404 -4.62 -12.16 -1.89
CA LYS A 404 -5.05 -13.17 -0.92
C LYS A 404 -6.31 -13.91 -1.38
N ALA A 405 -7.34 -13.18 -1.83
CA ALA A 405 -8.58 -13.80 -2.27
C ALA A 405 -8.40 -14.73 -3.47
N VAL A 406 -7.56 -14.35 -4.44
CA VAL A 406 -7.23 -15.21 -5.60
C VAL A 406 -6.47 -16.45 -5.16
N ILE A 407 -5.47 -16.32 -4.28
CA ILE A 407 -4.70 -17.44 -3.76
C ILE A 407 -5.61 -18.42 -2.98
N ASP A 408 -6.47 -17.90 -2.09
CA ASP A 408 -7.40 -18.71 -1.30
C ASP A 408 -8.38 -19.46 -2.21
N PHE A 409 -8.91 -18.81 -3.25
CA PHE A 409 -9.74 -19.47 -4.26
C PHE A 409 -8.97 -20.57 -4.99
N ASN A 410 -7.76 -20.30 -5.46
CA ASN A 410 -6.94 -21.24 -6.20
C ASN A 410 -6.55 -22.47 -5.37
N ARG A 411 -6.24 -22.27 -4.09
CA ARG A 411 -5.90 -23.35 -3.15
C ARG A 411 -7.11 -24.19 -2.78
N SER A 412 -8.27 -23.56 -2.57
CA SER A 412 -9.50 -24.26 -2.13
C SER A 412 -10.29 -24.90 -3.26
N ASN A 413 -10.07 -24.55 -4.52
CA ASN A 413 -10.83 -25.04 -5.66
C ASN A 413 -10.04 -26.08 -6.47
N ASP A 414 -10.52 -27.34 -6.50
CA ASP A 414 -9.84 -28.43 -7.21
C ASP A 414 -10.00 -28.38 -8.74
N LYS A 415 -11.00 -27.68 -9.23
CA LYS A 415 -11.38 -27.68 -10.66
C LYS A 415 -11.00 -26.42 -11.39
N TYR A 416 -11.11 -25.28 -10.72
CA TYR A 416 -10.90 -23.96 -11.32
C TYR A 416 -9.74 -23.24 -10.65
N ARG A 417 -9.10 -22.34 -11.39
CA ARG A 417 -8.16 -21.36 -10.86
C ARG A 417 -8.39 -20.00 -11.51
N ILE A 418 -7.94 -18.96 -10.86
CA ILE A 418 -7.91 -17.61 -11.41
C ILE A 418 -6.47 -17.29 -11.79
N ASP A 419 -6.28 -16.93 -13.07
CA ASP A 419 -5.02 -16.42 -13.58
C ASP A 419 -5.14 -14.89 -13.64
N LEU A 420 -4.52 -14.24 -12.66
CA LEU A 420 -4.56 -12.78 -12.47
C LEU A 420 -3.41 -12.11 -13.22
N VAL A 421 -3.75 -11.10 -14.00
CA VAL A 421 -2.80 -10.21 -14.68
C VAL A 421 -2.87 -8.83 -14.06
N ASP A 422 -1.72 -8.33 -13.61
CA ASP A 422 -1.55 -6.96 -13.16
C ASP A 422 -1.21 -6.07 -14.36
N TYR A 423 -2.16 -5.24 -14.76
CA TYR A 423 -1.98 -4.33 -15.89
C TYR A 423 -1.14 -3.10 -15.52
N SER A 424 -0.87 -2.85 -14.23
CA SER A 424 0.05 -1.77 -13.83
C SER A 424 1.48 -2.02 -14.34
N GLU A 425 1.86 -3.28 -14.61
CA GLU A 425 3.17 -3.62 -15.20
C GLU A 425 3.44 -2.97 -16.56
N TYR A 426 2.38 -2.50 -17.25
CA TYR A 426 2.50 -1.80 -18.54
C TYR A 426 2.60 -0.28 -18.39
N ASN A 427 2.44 0.26 -17.19
CA ASN A 427 2.64 1.68 -16.93
C ASN A 427 4.12 2.05 -17.05
N THR A 428 4.38 3.31 -17.33
CA THR A 428 5.72 3.88 -17.39
C THR A 428 5.77 5.14 -16.55
N GLU A 429 6.94 5.65 -16.25
CA GLU A 429 7.10 6.93 -15.54
C GLU A 429 6.41 8.09 -16.25
N ASP A 430 6.33 8.05 -17.57
CA ASP A 430 5.69 9.08 -18.40
C ASP A 430 4.17 8.85 -18.61
N ASP A 431 3.67 7.60 -18.40
CA ASP A 431 2.26 7.22 -18.66
C ASP A 431 1.76 6.17 -17.66
N TYR A 432 1.17 6.64 -16.58
CA TYR A 432 0.51 5.81 -15.56
C TYR A 432 -0.84 5.23 -16.00
N THR A 433 -1.28 5.50 -17.24
CA THR A 433 -2.54 5.00 -17.82
C THR A 433 -2.31 3.98 -18.94
N ALA A 434 -1.07 3.66 -19.27
CA ALA A 434 -0.73 2.73 -20.35
C ALA A 434 -1.33 1.33 -20.13
N GLY A 435 -1.35 0.84 -18.89
CA GLY A 435 -2.00 -0.42 -18.54
C GLY A 435 -3.51 -0.43 -18.82
N LEU A 436 -4.23 0.64 -18.45
CA LEU A 436 -5.65 0.78 -18.75
C LEU A 436 -5.91 0.87 -20.27
N THR A 437 -5.06 1.59 -20.99
CA THR A 437 -5.13 1.69 -22.45
C THR A 437 -4.95 0.32 -23.11
N LYS A 438 -4.01 -0.49 -22.61
CA LYS A 438 -3.78 -1.86 -23.06
C LYS A 438 -5.00 -2.74 -22.78
N LEU A 439 -5.52 -2.73 -21.54
CA LEU A 439 -6.72 -3.49 -21.18
C LEU A 439 -7.91 -3.13 -22.07
N ASN A 440 -8.17 -1.84 -22.27
CA ASN A 440 -9.23 -1.38 -23.16
C ASN A 440 -9.04 -1.87 -24.60
N THR A 441 -7.81 -1.85 -25.11
CA THR A 441 -7.48 -2.34 -26.46
C THR A 441 -7.79 -3.84 -26.60
N GLU A 442 -7.44 -4.64 -25.58
CA GLU A 442 -7.73 -6.08 -25.57
C GLU A 442 -9.23 -6.37 -25.49
N ILE A 443 -9.96 -5.63 -24.65
CA ILE A 443 -11.43 -5.72 -24.56
C ILE A 443 -12.07 -5.39 -25.91
N MET A 444 -11.63 -4.31 -26.57
CA MET A 444 -12.11 -3.93 -27.90
C MET A 444 -11.79 -4.97 -28.98
N ALA A 445 -10.69 -5.68 -28.86
CA ALA A 445 -10.32 -6.79 -29.72
C ALA A 445 -11.13 -8.08 -29.43
N GLY A 446 -12.02 -8.07 -28.43
CA GLY A 446 -12.85 -9.21 -28.02
C GLY A 446 -12.19 -10.13 -26.99
N ASN A 447 -11.08 -9.72 -26.41
CA ASN A 447 -10.36 -10.47 -25.37
C ASN A 447 -10.74 -9.96 -23.97
N MET A 448 -12.04 -9.95 -23.66
CA MET A 448 -12.55 -9.56 -22.35
C MET A 448 -12.13 -10.59 -21.30
N PRO A 449 -11.47 -10.21 -20.20
CA PRO A 449 -11.21 -11.09 -19.06
C PRO A 449 -12.50 -11.65 -18.45
N ASP A 450 -12.46 -12.83 -17.84
CA ASP A 450 -13.64 -13.43 -17.19
C ASP A 450 -14.04 -12.65 -15.94
N ILE A 451 -13.06 -12.10 -15.22
CA ILE A 451 -13.23 -11.28 -14.00
C ILE A 451 -12.41 -10.01 -14.13
N LEU A 452 -12.95 -8.92 -13.61
CA LEU A 452 -12.24 -7.62 -13.48
C LEU A 452 -12.22 -7.20 -12.02
N ALA A 453 -11.05 -6.83 -11.49
CA ALA A 453 -10.96 -6.00 -10.31
C ALA A 453 -11.30 -4.57 -10.71
N ILE A 454 -12.21 -3.96 -9.98
CA ILE A 454 -12.74 -2.61 -10.28
C ILE A 454 -12.13 -1.64 -9.26
N ASP A 455 -11.35 -0.70 -9.76
CA ASP A 455 -10.86 0.45 -9.02
C ASP A 455 -11.50 1.75 -9.56
N THR A 456 -11.13 2.89 -8.97
CA THR A 456 -11.65 4.21 -9.37
C THR A 456 -11.30 4.63 -10.80
N ARG A 457 -10.29 3.99 -11.43
CA ARG A 457 -9.83 4.27 -12.81
C ARG A 457 -10.51 3.38 -13.83
N THR A 458 -11.07 2.23 -13.40
CA THR A 458 -11.72 1.27 -14.29
C THR A 458 -13.09 1.78 -14.73
N PRO A 459 -13.35 1.98 -16.03
CA PRO A 459 -14.61 2.55 -16.53
C PRO A 459 -15.73 1.51 -16.56
N TYR A 460 -16.03 0.87 -15.40
CA TYR A 460 -16.97 -0.23 -15.33
C TYR A 460 -18.40 0.16 -15.76
N ARG A 461 -18.82 1.41 -15.52
CA ARG A 461 -20.12 1.92 -15.98
C ARG A 461 -20.24 1.88 -17.50
N GLN A 462 -19.17 2.24 -18.21
CA GLN A 462 -19.08 2.12 -19.66
C GLN A 462 -19.18 0.65 -20.10
N TYR A 463 -18.43 -0.25 -19.41
CA TYR A 463 -18.47 -1.67 -19.74
C TYR A 463 -19.87 -2.27 -19.50
N ALA A 464 -20.53 -1.91 -18.39
CA ALA A 464 -21.89 -2.32 -18.08
C ALA A 464 -22.89 -1.78 -19.10
N ALA A 465 -22.82 -0.49 -19.48
CA ALA A 465 -23.68 0.11 -20.49
C ALA A 465 -23.56 -0.56 -21.87
N LYS A 466 -22.37 -1.05 -22.23
CA LYS A 466 -22.12 -1.85 -23.46
C LYS A 466 -22.53 -3.32 -23.34
N GLY A 467 -23.04 -3.76 -22.19
CA GLY A 467 -23.41 -5.16 -21.95
C GLY A 467 -22.20 -6.11 -21.88
N LEU A 468 -21.01 -5.60 -21.56
CA LEU A 468 -19.79 -6.41 -21.40
C LEU A 468 -19.72 -7.10 -20.04
N LEU A 469 -20.47 -6.59 -19.04
CA LEU A 469 -20.52 -7.15 -17.69
C LEU A 469 -21.83 -7.89 -17.45
N GLU A 470 -21.80 -8.82 -16.53
CA GLU A 470 -22.95 -9.63 -16.10
C GLU A 470 -23.66 -8.96 -14.94
N ASP A 471 -24.99 -8.89 -14.97
CA ASP A 471 -25.80 -8.43 -13.84
C ASP A 471 -25.76 -9.47 -12.70
N LEU A 472 -25.34 -9.05 -11.52
CA LEU A 472 -25.17 -9.92 -10.36
C LEU A 472 -26.45 -10.11 -9.54
N TYR A 473 -27.49 -9.30 -9.75
CA TYR A 473 -28.74 -9.46 -9.01
C TYR A 473 -29.39 -10.83 -9.17
N PRO A 474 -29.45 -11.46 -10.34
CA PRO A 474 -30.00 -12.81 -10.48
C PRO A 474 -29.22 -13.87 -9.70
N TYR A 475 -27.91 -13.67 -9.49
CA TYR A 475 -27.04 -14.57 -8.73
C TYR A 475 -27.26 -14.39 -7.22
N ILE A 476 -27.37 -13.14 -6.74
CA ILE A 476 -27.67 -12.85 -5.33
C ILE A 476 -29.05 -13.41 -4.97
N ASP A 477 -30.08 -13.21 -5.84
CA ASP A 477 -31.44 -13.71 -5.61
C ASP A 477 -31.56 -15.24 -5.60
N ALA A 478 -30.65 -15.91 -6.28
CA ALA A 478 -30.61 -17.39 -6.34
C ALA A 478 -29.73 -17.99 -5.24
N ASP A 479 -28.89 -17.20 -4.56
CA ASP A 479 -28.02 -17.65 -3.48
C ASP A 479 -28.83 -17.86 -2.20
N SER A 480 -28.55 -18.96 -1.49
CA SER A 480 -29.29 -19.30 -0.25
C SER A 480 -28.81 -18.57 0.99
N GLU A 481 -27.65 -17.92 0.93
CA GLU A 481 -26.99 -17.25 2.06
C GLU A 481 -26.95 -15.73 1.92
N LEU A 482 -27.27 -15.19 0.74
CA LEU A 482 -27.26 -13.76 0.44
C LEU A 482 -28.69 -13.24 0.26
N ASP A 483 -28.99 -12.05 0.79
CA ASP A 483 -30.23 -11.33 0.57
C ASP A 483 -29.91 -9.87 0.29
N ARG A 484 -30.48 -9.30 -0.78
CA ARG A 484 -30.28 -7.87 -1.13
C ARG A 484 -30.64 -6.93 0.02
N SER A 485 -31.62 -7.31 0.85
CA SER A 485 -32.05 -6.50 2.00
C SER A 485 -31.03 -6.44 3.14
N ASP A 486 -29.98 -7.25 3.10
CA ASP A 486 -28.89 -7.22 4.08
C ASP A 486 -27.85 -6.12 3.78
N TYR A 487 -27.91 -5.49 2.61
CA TYR A 487 -26.94 -4.48 2.18
C TYR A 487 -27.53 -3.07 2.19
N PHE A 488 -26.67 -2.06 2.33
CA PHE A 488 -27.08 -0.66 2.26
C PHE A 488 -27.71 -0.33 0.92
N PRO A 489 -29.02 0.02 0.88
CA PRO A 489 -29.74 0.18 -0.39
C PRO A 489 -29.23 1.38 -1.20
N ASN A 490 -28.78 2.46 -0.55
CA ASN A 490 -28.21 3.62 -1.21
C ASN A 490 -26.84 3.32 -1.81
N VAL A 491 -26.02 2.47 -1.15
CA VAL A 491 -24.71 2.03 -1.67
C VAL A 491 -24.91 1.16 -2.91
N PHE A 492 -25.79 0.16 -2.84
CA PHE A 492 -26.11 -0.66 -4.01
C PHE A 492 -26.72 0.16 -5.15
N ALA A 493 -27.65 1.06 -4.85
CA ALA A 493 -28.21 1.96 -5.85
C ALA A 493 -27.14 2.86 -6.52
N ALA A 494 -26.14 3.32 -5.78
CA ALA A 494 -25.02 4.08 -6.34
C ALA A 494 -24.12 3.24 -7.27
N LEU A 495 -24.02 1.93 -7.04
CA LEU A 495 -23.27 0.99 -7.88
C LEU A 495 -24.06 0.49 -9.10
N GLU A 496 -25.37 0.66 -9.14
CA GLU A 496 -26.23 0.23 -10.26
C GLU A 496 -25.94 1.01 -11.55
N VAL A 497 -26.07 0.30 -12.64
CA VAL A 497 -26.13 0.88 -14.00
C VAL A 497 -27.39 0.36 -14.66
N ASN A 498 -28.31 1.25 -15.05
CA ASN A 498 -29.60 0.91 -15.67
C ASN A 498 -30.42 -0.12 -14.87
N GLY A 499 -30.31 -0.10 -13.54
CA GLY A 499 -31.04 -0.98 -12.62
C GLY A 499 -30.47 -2.39 -12.46
N GLY A 500 -29.29 -2.68 -13.01
CA GLY A 500 -28.49 -3.89 -12.76
C GLY A 500 -27.28 -3.60 -11.88
N LEU A 501 -26.88 -4.56 -11.07
CA LEU A 501 -25.67 -4.51 -10.25
C LEU A 501 -24.56 -5.29 -10.94
N TYR A 502 -23.43 -4.62 -11.25
CA TYR A 502 -22.36 -5.21 -12.05
C TYR A 502 -21.07 -5.44 -11.25
N THR A 503 -21.04 -5.07 -9.99
CA THR A 503 -19.87 -5.27 -9.11
C THR A 503 -20.29 -5.89 -7.78
N ALA A 504 -19.54 -6.90 -7.35
CA ALA A 504 -19.55 -7.39 -5.96
C ALA A 504 -18.57 -6.52 -5.16
N CYS A 505 -19.11 -5.70 -4.27
CA CYS A 505 -18.34 -4.73 -3.47
C CYS A 505 -18.39 -5.13 -1.98
N ALA A 506 -17.23 -5.41 -1.38
CA ALA A 506 -17.13 -5.84 0.01
C ALA A 506 -17.23 -4.69 1.00
N GLY A 507 -16.61 -3.55 0.68
CA GLY A 507 -16.52 -2.42 1.58
C GLY A 507 -16.59 -1.08 0.85
N PHE A 508 -16.94 -0.05 1.59
CA PHE A 508 -17.02 1.32 1.07
C PHE A 508 -16.51 2.33 2.09
N GLY A 509 -16.25 3.53 1.63
CA GLY A 509 -15.97 4.69 2.46
C GLY A 509 -16.83 5.86 2.01
N ILE A 510 -16.85 6.92 2.81
CA ILE A 510 -17.50 8.18 2.47
C ILE A 510 -16.44 9.27 2.41
N LEU A 511 -16.19 9.80 1.23
CA LEU A 511 -15.37 10.99 1.06
C LEU A 511 -16.24 12.24 1.19
N SER A 512 -15.83 13.15 2.05
CA SER A 512 -16.60 14.34 2.42
C SER A 512 -15.71 15.52 2.76
N ALA A 513 -16.32 16.68 2.98
CA ALA A 513 -15.71 17.84 3.61
C ALA A 513 -16.40 18.13 4.93
N VAL A 514 -15.63 18.41 5.97
CA VAL A 514 -16.10 18.70 7.35
C VAL A 514 -15.77 20.12 7.72
N GLY A 515 -16.70 20.79 8.39
CA GLY A 515 -16.53 22.16 8.89
C GLY A 515 -17.21 22.38 10.24
N ALA A 516 -16.84 23.47 10.93
CA ALA A 516 -17.49 23.83 12.18
C ALA A 516 -18.99 24.12 11.94
N ALA A 517 -19.87 23.45 12.68
CA ALA A 517 -21.32 23.57 12.53
C ALA A 517 -21.82 25.03 12.63
N SER A 518 -21.18 25.83 13.47
CA SER A 518 -21.51 27.27 13.62
C SER A 518 -21.24 28.10 12.34
N ILE A 519 -20.38 27.61 11.45
CA ILE A 519 -20.02 28.26 10.20
C ILE A 519 -20.81 27.68 9.03
N VAL A 520 -20.75 26.36 8.86
CA VAL A 520 -21.31 25.65 7.70
C VAL A 520 -22.76 25.26 7.87
N GLY A 521 -23.31 25.35 9.09
CA GLY A 521 -24.67 24.93 9.47
C GLY A 521 -24.72 23.44 9.84
N ASP A 522 -25.85 23.02 10.41
CA ASP A 522 -26.04 21.68 11.01
C ASP A 522 -26.52 20.61 10.02
N THR A 523 -26.87 20.97 8.79
CA THR A 523 -27.40 20.03 7.78
C THR A 523 -26.35 19.67 6.75
N PRO A 524 -26.22 18.38 6.38
CA PRO A 524 -25.36 17.95 5.27
C PRO A 524 -25.77 18.58 3.94
N GLY A 525 -24.80 18.70 3.05
CA GLY A 525 -25.01 19.22 1.70
C GLY A 525 -25.12 20.75 1.64
N TRP A 526 -24.69 21.34 0.57
CA TRP A 526 -24.80 22.79 0.27
C TRP A 526 -24.52 23.09 -1.20
N THR A 527 -25.07 24.23 -1.62
CA THR A 527 -24.82 24.79 -2.95
C THR A 527 -23.54 25.64 -2.94
N TYR A 528 -23.05 26.03 -4.12
CA TYR A 528 -21.92 26.97 -4.24
C TYR A 528 -22.23 28.31 -3.57
N ASP A 529 -23.47 28.80 -3.68
CA ASP A 529 -23.88 30.08 -3.05
C ASP A 529 -23.81 29.96 -1.51
N GLU A 530 -24.34 28.88 -0.93
CA GLU A 530 -24.28 28.63 0.53
C GLU A 530 -22.83 28.47 1.01
N TYR A 531 -21.96 27.85 0.21
CA TYR A 531 -20.53 27.77 0.51
C TYR A 531 -19.90 29.17 0.60
N TYR A 532 -20.16 30.05 -0.37
CA TYR A 532 -19.62 31.41 -0.33
C TYR A 532 -20.23 32.22 0.80
N GLU A 533 -21.51 32.02 1.15
CA GLU A 533 -22.12 32.64 2.34
C GLU A 533 -21.44 32.18 3.64
N ALA A 534 -21.02 30.89 3.72
CA ALA A 534 -20.28 30.37 4.87
C ALA A 534 -18.85 30.96 4.91
N LEU A 535 -18.16 30.98 3.78
CA LEU A 535 -16.80 31.52 3.67
C LEU A 535 -16.77 33.02 4.02
N ALA A 536 -17.83 33.80 3.69
CA ALA A 536 -17.94 35.17 4.04
C ALA A 536 -18.09 35.44 5.56
N LYS A 537 -18.39 34.42 6.37
CA LYS A 537 -18.40 34.51 7.84
C LYS A 537 -17.00 34.38 8.44
N MET A 538 -16.06 33.85 7.67
CA MET A 538 -14.69 33.65 8.10
C MET A 538 -13.88 34.95 8.01
N PRO A 539 -12.72 35.03 8.69
CA PRO A 539 -11.81 36.20 8.55
C PRO A 539 -11.38 36.43 7.10
N GLU A 540 -11.07 37.67 6.78
CA GLU A 540 -10.55 38.01 5.45
C GLU A 540 -9.24 37.25 5.16
N GLY A 541 -9.17 36.59 3.99
CA GLY A 541 -8.05 35.76 3.57
C GLY A 541 -8.15 34.29 3.98
N CYS A 542 -9.27 33.89 4.61
CA CYS A 542 -9.55 32.49 4.89
C CYS A 542 -9.77 31.70 3.58
N GLU A 543 -9.13 30.56 3.46
CA GLU A 543 -9.34 29.62 2.36
C GLU A 543 -10.43 28.59 2.72
N GLY A 544 -11.15 28.12 1.69
CA GLY A 544 -12.22 27.15 1.91
C GLY A 544 -11.70 25.77 2.25
N PHE A 545 -10.64 25.34 1.57
CA PHE A 545 -10.02 24.01 1.69
C PHE A 545 -8.54 24.15 2.03
N ASP A 546 -7.89 23.05 2.32
CA ASP A 546 -6.45 22.96 2.47
C ASP A 546 -5.74 23.41 1.17
N TYR A 547 -4.58 24.03 1.29
CA TYR A 547 -3.80 24.50 0.14
C TYR A 547 -3.36 23.39 -0.82
N GLY A 548 -3.27 22.12 -0.35
CA GLY A 548 -3.06 20.95 -1.19
C GLY A 548 -4.21 20.64 -2.15
N TYR A 549 -5.38 21.28 -1.95
CA TYR A 549 -6.54 21.16 -2.86
C TYR A 549 -6.58 22.35 -3.82
N ASP A 550 -5.69 22.34 -4.79
CA ASP A 550 -5.62 23.34 -5.83
C ASP A 550 -6.84 23.33 -6.77
N ARG A 551 -6.88 24.24 -7.73
CA ARG A 551 -7.99 24.37 -8.69
C ARG A 551 -8.25 23.10 -9.49
N ASN A 552 -7.21 22.37 -9.89
CA ASN A 552 -7.36 21.14 -10.66
C ASN A 552 -7.88 20.01 -9.79
N THR A 553 -7.39 19.90 -8.56
CA THR A 553 -7.84 18.91 -7.59
C THR A 553 -9.32 19.14 -7.24
N LEU A 554 -9.73 20.37 -6.93
CA LEU A 554 -11.14 20.68 -6.64
C LEU A 554 -12.04 20.46 -7.85
N LEU A 555 -11.60 20.86 -9.07
CA LEU A 555 -12.33 20.58 -10.30
C LEU A 555 -12.53 19.08 -10.50
N THR A 556 -11.49 18.29 -10.33
CA THR A 556 -11.52 16.82 -10.52
C THR A 556 -12.41 16.15 -9.49
N LEU A 557 -12.33 16.54 -8.22
CA LEU A 557 -13.17 15.95 -7.15
C LEU A 557 -14.65 16.26 -7.35
N CYS A 558 -15.00 17.54 -7.61
CA CYS A 558 -16.40 17.92 -7.86
C CYS A 558 -16.92 17.33 -9.18
N LEU A 559 -16.06 17.18 -10.19
CA LEU A 559 -16.41 16.47 -11.43
C LEU A 559 -16.70 14.99 -11.17
N ALA A 560 -15.91 14.32 -10.36
CA ALA A 560 -16.11 12.91 -10.00
C ALA A 560 -17.45 12.69 -9.27
N LEU A 561 -17.88 13.67 -8.45
CA LEU A 561 -19.17 13.64 -7.75
C LEU A 561 -20.36 13.76 -8.72
N ASP A 562 -20.24 14.64 -9.71
CA ASP A 562 -21.34 14.99 -10.61
C ASP A 562 -21.14 14.44 -12.04
N MET A 563 -20.22 13.49 -12.26
CA MET A 563 -19.88 12.95 -13.60
C MET A 563 -21.14 12.46 -14.35
N ASP A 564 -22.00 11.73 -13.63
CA ASP A 564 -23.23 11.17 -14.22
C ASP A 564 -24.25 12.26 -14.60
N ASP A 565 -24.15 13.47 -14.04
CA ASP A 565 -25.00 14.61 -14.41
C ASP A 565 -24.51 15.28 -15.72
N TYR A 566 -23.23 15.12 -16.05
CA TYR A 566 -22.62 15.67 -17.25
C TYR A 566 -22.49 14.68 -18.41
N MET A 567 -22.55 13.38 -18.12
CA MET A 567 -22.32 12.33 -19.12
C MET A 567 -23.16 11.08 -18.88
N ASP A 568 -23.90 10.64 -19.89
CA ASP A 568 -24.69 9.41 -19.89
C ASP A 568 -24.16 8.43 -20.94
N TRP A 569 -23.52 7.37 -20.48
CA TRP A 569 -22.95 6.33 -21.35
C TRP A 569 -24.03 5.56 -22.13
N SER A 570 -25.25 5.43 -21.62
CA SER A 570 -26.31 4.68 -22.27
C SER A 570 -26.90 5.40 -23.48
N THR A 571 -27.04 6.72 -23.37
CA THR A 571 -27.58 7.58 -24.43
C THR A 571 -26.49 8.24 -25.27
N GLY A 572 -25.31 8.44 -24.75
CA GLY A 572 -24.19 9.21 -25.32
C GLY A 572 -24.38 10.71 -25.22
N GLU A 573 -25.29 11.16 -24.34
CA GLU A 573 -25.54 12.57 -24.11
C GLU A 573 -24.47 13.16 -23.21
N CYS A 574 -23.90 14.31 -23.61
CA CYS A 574 -22.98 15.12 -22.80
C CYS A 574 -23.59 16.48 -22.53
N ARG A 575 -23.30 17.05 -21.33
CA ARG A 575 -23.84 18.35 -20.87
C ARG A 575 -22.74 19.22 -20.27
N PHE A 576 -21.53 19.16 -20.78
CA PHE A 576 -20.38 19.96 -20.31
C PHE A 576 -20.48 21.44 -20.71
N ASP A 577 -21.43 21.85 -21.56
CA ASP A 577 -21.71 23.25 -21.87
C ASP A 577 -22.90 23.80 -21.08
N SER A 578 -23.38 23.06 -20.06
CA SER A 578 -24.47 23.50 -19.18
C SER A 578 -24.03 24.63 -18.25
N GLU A 579 -25.02 25.40 -17.73
CA GLU A 579 -24.78 26.43 -16.72
C GLU A 579 -24.13 25.83 -15.45
N ASP A 580 -24.51 24.62 -15.08
CA ASP A 580 -24.01 23.92 -13.91
C ASP A 580 -22.52 23.61 -14.04
N PHE A 581 -22.07 23.16 -15.20
CA PHE A 581 -20.66 22.89 -15.45
C PHE A 581 -19.82 24.18 -15.52
N VAL A 582 -20.39 25.26 -16.08
CA VAL A 582 -19.74 26.57 -16.06
C VAL A 582 -19.53 27.06 -14.62
N LYS A 583 -20.51 26.88 -13.74
CA LYS A 583 -20.38 27.23 -12.30
C LYS A 583 -19.35 26.36 -11.57
N LEU A 584 -19.21 25.09 -11.94
CA LEU A 584 -18.16 24.23 -11.41
C LEU A 584 -16.77 24.77 -11.79
N LEU A 585 -16.57 25.16 -13.06
CA LEU A 585 -15.31 25.78 -13.50
C LEU A 585 -15.03 27.08 -12.74
N GLU A 586 -16.03 27.90 -12.52
CA GLU A 586 -15.94 29.17 -11.77
C GLU A 586 -15.60 28.90 -10.30
N PHE A 587 -16.27 27.91 -9.67
CA PHE A 587 -15.98 27.48 -8.30
C PHE A 587 -14.53 27.04 -8.14
N ALA A 588 -14.07 26.14 -8.99
CA ALA A 588 -12.67 25.65 -8.95
C ALA A 588 -11.68 26.81 -9.11
N ASN A 589 -11.93 27.75 -10.03
CA ASN A 589 -11.03 28.87 -10.29
C ASN A 589 -11.00 29.94 -9.16
N GLN A 590 -12.05 30.04 -8.36
CA GLN A 590 -12.13 31.01 -7.25
C GLN A 590 -11.53 30.44 -5.95
N ASN A 591 -11.46 29.12 -5.82
CA ASN A 591 -10.94 28.45 -4.64
C ASN A 591 -9.52 27.98 -4.90
N ASN A 592 -8.69 28.11 -3.93
CA ASN A 592 -7.29 27.75 -3.86
C ASN A 592 -6.51 28.04 -5.16
N LYS A 593 -5.61 28.96 -5.09
CA LYS A 593 -4.63 29.20 -6.17
C LYS A 593 -3.67 28.01 -6.23
N ASP A 594 -3.02 27.86 -7.37
CA ASP A 594 -1.94 26.91 -7.52
C ASP A 594 -0.91 27.10 -6.40
N PHE A 595 -0.68 26.07 -5.64
CA PHE A 595 0.24 26.10 -4.51
C PHE A 595 1.67 25.82 -5.02
N ASP A 596 2.59 26.67 -4.68
CA ASP A 596 4.00 26.52 -5.06
C ASP A 596 4.73 25.67 -3.99
N TYR A 597 4.71 24.35 -4.17
CA TYR A 597 5.36 23.41 -3.27
C TYR A 597 6.89 23.58 -3.19
N GLU A 598 7.54 24.13 -4.24
CA GLU A 598 8.99 24.27 -4.29
C GLU A 598 9.49 25.46 -3.46
N ASN A 599 8.67 26.52 -3.33
CA ASN A 599 9.04 27.77 -2.67
C ASN A 599 8.24 28.06 -1.40
N ALA A 600 7.31 27.18 -1.01
CA ALA A 600 6.52 27.37 0.20
C ALA A 600 7.41 27.11 1.44
N GLU A 601 7.48 28.11 2.32
CA GLU A 601 8.07 27.91 3.65
C GLU A 601 7.07 27.10 4.50
N HIS A 602 7.29 25.79 4.60
CA HIS A 602 6.58 24.93 5.54
C HIS A 602 7.26 24.99 6.89
N THR A 603 6.55 25.48 7.89
CA THR A 603 6.98 25.35 9.28
C THR A 603 6.26 24.13 9.88
N GLU A 604 6.86 23.49 10.90
CA GLU A 604 6.21 22.41 11.64
C GLU A 604 4.85 22.81 12.24
N GLU A 605 4.62 24.13 12.41
CA GLU A 605 3.37 24.69 12.93
C GLU A 605 2.30 24.93 11.85
N ASP A 606 2.62 24.86 10.55
CA ASP A 606 1.65 25.10 9.46
C ASP A 606 0.86 23.83 9.10
N THR A 607 0.14 23.29 10.07
CA THR A 607 -0.77 22.17 9.88
C THR A 607 -2.18 22.61 9.55
N ALA A 608 -2.98 21.76 8.90
CA ALA A 608 -4.39 22.01 8.63
C ALA A 608 -5.17 22.34 9.91
N ALA A 609 -4.87 21.65 11.02
CA ALA A 609 -5.50 21.89 12.32
C ALA A 609 -5.21 23.30 12.85
N ASN A 610 -3.97 23.77 12.75
CA ASN A 610 -3.64 25.13 13.17
C ASN A 610 -4.28 26.18 12.27
N ARG A 611 -4.27 25.99 10.95
CA ARG A 611 -4.97 26.92 10.03
C ARG A 611 -6.46 27.01 10.32
N ILE A 612 -7.11 25.90 10.65
CA ILE A 612 -8.53 25.87 11.05
C ILE A 612 -8.75 26.68 12.34
N ARG A 613 -7.93 26.44 13.37
CA ARG A 613 -8.03 27.13 14.66
C ARG A 613 -7.75 28.62 14.56
N GLU A 614 -6.86 29.00 13.67
CA GLU A 614 -6.54 30.41 13.38
C GLU A 614 -7.54 31.10 12.43
N GLY A 615 -8.53 30.37 11.93
CA GLY A 615 -9.52 30.86 10.98
C GLY A 615 -8.97 31.14 9.59
N LYS A 616 -7.87 30.51 9.22
CA LYS A 616 -7.24 30.60 7.90
C LYS A 616 -7.80 29.57 6.92
N GLN A 617 -8.42 28.49 7.42
CA GLN A 617 -9.02 27.41 6.64
C GLN A 617 -10.41 27.08 7.20
N MET A 618 -11.42 26.93 6.33
CA MET A 618 -12.81 26.70 6.73
C MET A 618 -13.17 25.22 6.84
N LEU A 619 -12.66 24.40 5.96
CA LEU A 619 -13.01 22.98 5.82
C LEU A 619 -11.78 22.09 5.89
N THR A 620 -11.97 20.86 6.35
CA THR A 620 -11.01 19.77 6.14
C THR A 620 -11.67 18.63 5.39
N MET A 621 -10.87 17.87 4.62
CA MET A 621 -11.31 16.67 3.95
C MET A 621 -11.41 15.52 4.94
N ALA A 622 -12.35 14.63 4.72
CA ALA A 622 -12.57 13.44 5.52
C ALA A 622 -12.91 12.23 4.66
N ASN A 623 -12.30 11.11 4.96
CA ASN A 623 -12.67 9.83 4.41
C ASN A 623 -13.10 8.91 5.55
N PHE A 624 -14.40 8.65 5.66
CA PHE A 624 -14.98 7.78 6.69
C PHE A 624 -14.98 6.35 6.15
N TYR A 625 -14.06 5.55 6.61
CA TYR A 625 -13.94 4.14 6.23
C TYR A 625 -14.04 3.17 7.40
N SER A 626 -14.09 3.64 8.65
CA SER A 626 -14.22 2.83 9.86
C SER A 626 -15.10 3.48 10.88
N ALA A 627 -15.78 2.69 11.71
CA ALA A 627 -16.59 3.17 12.82
C ALA A 627 -15.74 3.73 13.98
N ASP A 628 -14.47 3.31 14.08
CA ASP A 628 -13.59 3.66 15.21
C ASP A 628 -12.83 4.97 15.06
N PHE A 629 -12.66 5.46 13.84
CA PHE A 629 -11.40 6.12 13.58
C PHE A 629 -11.42 7.64 13.42
N MET A 630 -12.50 8.37 13.21
CA MET A 630 -12.31 9.74 12.74
C MET A 630 -13.15 10.83 13.41
N TYR A 631 -14.20 10.49 14.13
CA TYR A 631 -15.12 11.50 14.67
C TYR A 631 -14.54 12.34 15.79
N ASN A 632 -13.81 11.73 16.71
CA ASN A 632 -13.22 12.46 17.84
C ASN A 632 -12.18 13.49 17.40
N ASN A 633 -11.48 13.21 16.28
CA ASN A 633 -10.43 14.10 15.80
C ASN A 633 -10.98 15.41 15.21
N PHE A 634 -12.11 15.38 14.50
CA PHE A 634 -12.63 16.60 13.87
C PHE A 634 -13.11 17.63 14.89
N GLU A 635 -13.87 17.21 15.90
CA GLU A 635 -14.30 18.13 16.96
C GLU A 635 -13.10 18.71 17.71
N GLN A 636 -12.09 17.92 17.97
CA GLN A 636 -10.86 18.36 18.61
C GLN A 636 -10.06 19.31 17.69
N THR A 637 -9.95 19.00 16.40
CA THR A 637 -9.30 19.84 15.39
C THR A 637 -9.96 21.20 15.30
N PHE A 638 -11.29 21.25 15.24
CA PHE A 638 -12.05 22.50 15.15
C PHE A 638 -12.25 23.20 16.50
N GLY A 639 -12.05 22.48 17.63
CA GLY A 639 -12.40 22.98 18.96
C GLY A 639 -13.89 23.28 19.13
N ALA A 640 -14.77 22.71 18.31
CA ALA A 640 -16.19 22.98 18.23
C ALA A 640 -16.93 21.81 17.58
N PRO A 641 -18.27 21.67 17.78
CA PRO A 641 -19.09 20.73 17.04
C PRO A 641 -18.94 20.91 15.53
N VAL A 642 -18.89 19.79 14.80
CA VAL A 642 -18.67 19.77 13.34
C VAL A 642 -19.88 19.24 12.59
N THR A 643 -19.95 19.54 11.31
CA THR A 643 -20.91 18.97 10.37
C THR A 643 -20.16 18.27 9.24
N ILE A 644 -20.54 17.05 8.93
CA ILE A 644 -20.13 16.36 7.69
C ILE A 644 -20.91 17.03 6.56
N LYS A 645 -20.31 18.05 5.98
CA LYS A 645 -20.99 18.98 5.08
C LYS A 645 -20.99 18.52 3.64
N GLY A 646 -19.90 17.85 3.22
CA GLY A 646 -19.67 17.48 1.84
C GLY A 646 -19.11 18.63 0.98
N PHE A 647 -18.84 18.30 -0.27
CA PHE A 647 -18.44 19.29 -1.27
C PHE A 647 -19.62 20.13 -1.71
N PRO A 648 -19.44 21.41 -2.01
CA PRO A 648 -20.51 22.21 -2.60
C PRO A 648 -20.78 21.74 -4.04
N THR A 649 -22.08 21.66 -4.38
CA THR A 649 -22.54 21.29 -5.73
C THR A 649 -23.71 22.17 -6.13
N MET A 650 -24.17 22.07 -7.37
CA MET A 650 -25.39 22.78 -7.79
C MET A 650 -26.65 22.27 -7.08
N HIS A 651 -26.67 21.01 -6.65
CA HIS A 651 -27.86 20.35 -6.12
C HIS A 651 -27.82 20.06 -4.63
N GLY A 652 -26.72 20.44 -3.96
CA GLY A 652 -26.57 20.33 -2.52
C GLY A 652 -26.24 18.94 -1.99
N VAL A 653 -25.87 17.98 -2.82
CA VAL A 653 -25.44 16.64 -2.43
C VAL A 653 -23.94 16.51 -2.61
N GLY A 654 -23.19 16.49 -1.51
CA GLY A 654 -21.74 16.67 -1.56
C GLY A 654 -20.88 15.54 -1.02
N ASN A 655 -21.46 14.42 -0.56
CA ASN A 655 -20.72 13.25 -0.11
C ASN A 655 -20.60 12.23 -1.22
N MET A 656 -19.46 11.51 -1.28
CA MET A 656 -19.19 10.48 -2.28
C MET A 656 -18.92 9.13 -1.62
N ILE A 657 -19.47 8.07 -2.19
CA ILE A 657 -19.11 6.70 -1.87
C ILE A 657 -17.80 6.37 -2.60
N THR A 658 -16.81 5.90 -1.87
CA THR A 658 -15.62 5.22 -2.43
C THR A 658 -15.77 3.72 -2.22
N THR A 659 -15.24 2.90 -3.11
CA THR A 659 -15.37 1.44 -3.03
C THR A 659 -14.03 0.77 -2.78
N GLN A 660 -14.08 -0.37 -2.09
CA GLN A 660 -12.94 -1.22 -1.82
C GLN A 660 -13.29 -2.68 -2.13
N SER A 661 -12.33 -3.43 -2.66
CA SER A 661 -12.49 -4.85 -3.01
C SER A 661 -13.75 -5.07 -3.85
N SER A 662 -13.78 -4.49 -5.02
CA SER A 662 -14.90 -4.54 -5.97
C SER A 662 -14.53 -5.37 -7.19
N TYR A 663 -15.39 -6.32 -7.57
CA TYR A 663 -15.10 -7.25 -8.66
C TYR A 663 -16.30 -7.42 -9.57
N ALA A 664 -16.06 -7.47 -10.88
CA ALA A 664 -17.07 -7.65 -11.89
C ALA A 664 -16.84 -8.93 -12.69
N MET A 665 -17.94 -9.55 -13.17
CA MET A 665 -17.91 -10.71 -14.05
C MET A 665 -18.22 -10.30 -15.47
N SER A 666 -17.46 -10.81 -16.44
CA SER A 666 -17.74 -10.63 -17.85
C SER A 666 -19.03 -11.34 -18.28
N SER A 667 -19.85 -10.67 -19.11
CA SER A 667 -21.03 -11.29 -19.74
C SER A 667 -20.66 -12.47 -20.66
N THR A 668 -19.40 -12.49 -21.15
CA THR A 668 -18.87 -13.57 -22.01
C THR A 668 -18.14 -14.67 -21.26
N CYS A 669 -18.03 -14.59 -19.92
CA CYS A 669 -17.43 -15.64 -19.10
C CYS A 669 -18.15 -16.98 -19.36
N GLN A 670 -17.39 -18.03 -19.68
CA GLN A 670 -17.94 -19.36 -19.96
C GLN A 670 -18.26 -20.16 -18.68
N TYR A 671 -17.58 -19.83 -17.58
CA TYR A 671 -17.68 -20.54 -16.31
C TYR A 671 -18.26 -19.62 -15.23
N LYS A 672 -19.43 -19.03 -15.52
CA LYS A 672 -20.07 -18.03 -14.65
C LYS A 672 -20.31 -18.52 -13.22
N ASP A 673 -20.64 -19.83 -13.06
CA ASP A 673 -20.81 -20.41 -11.73
C ASP A 673 -19.49 -20.38 -10.91
N ALA A 674 -18.35 -20.58 -11.57
CA ALA A 674 -17.05 -20.52 -10.91
C ALA A 674 -16.63 -19.07 -10.62
N ALA A 675 -16.86 -18.15 -11.55
CA ALA A 675 -16.65 -16.72 -11.33
C ALA A 675 -17.55 -16.22 -10.20
N TRP A 676 -18.82 -16.65 -10.14
CA TRP A 676 -19.72 -16.30 -9.04
C TRP A 676 -19.23 -16.83 -7.69
N GLN A 677 -18.71 -18.06 -7.61
CA GLN A 677 -18.11 -18.58 -6.38
C GLN A 677 -17.00 -17.67 -5.82
N PHE A 678 -16.23 -17.04 -6.71
CA PHE A 678 -15.24 -16.06 -6.30
C PHE A 678 -15.90 -14.73 -5.88
N LEU A 679 -16.76 -14.16 -6.72
CA LEU A 679 -17.39 -12.87 -6.47
C LEU A 679 -18.27 -12.86 -5.22
N ARG A 680 -19.04 -13.95 -4.98
CA ARG A 680 -19.94 -14.03 -3.82
C ARG A 680 -19.20 -13.94 -2.48
N THR A 681 -17.94 -14.38 -2.43
CA THR A 681 -17.11 -14.33 -1.21
C THR A 681 -17.08 -12.92 -0.62
N PHE A 682 -16.97 -11.91 -1.45
CA PHE A 682 -16.89 -10.51 -1.04
C PHE A 682 -18.21 -9.93 -0.50
N LEU A 683 -19.32 -10.63 -0.74
CA LEU A 683 -20.63 -10.25 -0.24
C LEU A 683 -21.01 -10.98 1.07
N THR A 684 -20.25 -12.00 1.48
CA THR A 684 -20.54 -12.76 2.70
C THR A 684 -20.23 -12.01 3.98
N GLU A 685 -21.02 -12.24 5.03
CA GLU A 685 -20.75 -11.71 6.37
C GLU A 685 -19.36 -12.16 6.87
N ASP A 686 -18.96 -13.40 6.54
CA ASP A 686 -17.68 -13.97 6.98
C ASP A 686 -16.47 -13.25 6.40
N TYR A 687 -16.54 -12.81 5.12
CA TYR A 687 -15.50 -11.98 4.54
C TYR A 687 -15.55 -10.55 5.05
N GLN A 688 -16.73 -9.94 5.10
CA GLN A 688 -16.91 -8.52 5.41
C GLN A 688 -16.62 -8.16 6.87
N LYS A 689 -16.62 -9.11 7.81
CA LYS A 689 -16.26 -8.85 9.22
C LYS A 689 -14.79 -8.41 9.40
N ASP A 690 -13.92 -8.78 8.46
CA ASP A 690 -12.49 -8.54 8.51
C ASP A 690 -12.04 -7.45 7.51
N VAL A 691 -12.97 -6.79 6.80
CA VAL A 691 -12.62 -5.67 5.91
C VAL A 691 -12.26 -4.42 6.71
N PHE A 692 -11.26 -3.71 6.24
CA PHE A 692 -10.82 -2.45 6.85
C PHE A 692 -11.81 -1.30 6.62
N TYR A 693 -12.56 -1.33 5.50
CA TYR A 693 -13.56 -0.33 5.14
C TYR A 693 -14.93 -0.64 5.77
N LEU A 694 -15.85 0.33 5.72
CA LEU A 694 -17.23 0.11 6.13
C LEU A 694 -17.83 -1.04 5.30
N PRO A 695 -18.29 -2.14 5.92
CA PRO A 695 -18.85 -3.26 5.16
C PRO A 695 -20.14 -2.85 4.47
N THR A 696 -20.37 -3.37 3.26
CA THR A 696 -21.63 -3.12 2.55
C THR A 696 -22.82 -3.83 3.21
N ASN A 697 -22.57 -4.90 3.98
CA ASN A 697 -23.58 -5.63 4.74
C ASN A 697 -23.92 -4.89 6.03
N MET A 698 -25.20 -4.49 6.17
CA MET A 698 -25.67 -3.70 7.32
C MET A 698 -25.56 -4.44 8.66
N LYS A 699 -25.69 -5.77 8.70
CA LYS A 699 -25.57 -6.54 9.96
C LYS A 699 -24.13 -6.53 10.46
N VAL A 700 -23.17 -6.68 9.55
CA VAL A 700 -21.74 -6.61 9.88
C VAL A 700 -21.39 -5.20 10.36
N PHE A 701 -21.85 -4.17 9.63
CA PHE A 701 -21.65 -2.77 10.01
C PHE A 701 -22.18 -2.47 11.42
N GLU A 702 -23.44 -2.84 11.69
CA GLU A 702 -24.04 -2.56 13.00
C GLU A 702 -23.33 -3.30 14.14
N LYS A 703 -22.77 -4.49 13.85
CA LYS A 703 -21.96 -5.22 14.83
C LYS A 703 -20.63 -4.50 15.08
N GLN A 704 -19.89 -4.13 14.04
CA GLN A 704 -18.63 -3.39 14.19
C GLN A 704 -18.85 -2.07 14.92
N LEU A 705 -19.92 -1.34 14.58
CA LEU A 705 -20.28 -0.10 15.26
C LEU A 705 -20.62 -0.33 16.73
N ALA A 706 -21.37 -1.39 17.06
CA ALA A 706 -21.66 -1.74 18.45
C ALA A 706 -20.38 -2.12 19.21
N ASP A 707 -19.47 -2.85 18.58
CA ASP A 707 -18.18 -3.24 19.18
C ASP A 707 -17.29 -1.99 19.43
N SER A 708 -17.29 -1.00 18.52
CA SER A 708 -16.56 0.27 18.70
C SER A 708 -17.08 1.11 19.86
N MET A 709 -18.37 0.96 20.21
CA MET A 709 -19.01 1.69 21.32
C MET A 709 -18.74 1.07 22.71
N VAL A 710 -18.11 -0.10 22.77
CA VAL A 710 -17.80 -0.76 24.05
C VAL A 710 -16.68 0.00 24.76
N VAL A 711 -17.00 0.59 25.91
CA VAL A 711 -16.01 1.24 26.77
C VAL A 711 -15.32 0.19 27.64
N GLU A 712 -14.07 -0.06 27.35
CA GLU A 712 -13.18 -0.81 28.21
C GLU A 712 -12.49 0.12 29.21
N TYR A 713 -12.13 -0.37 30.39
CA TYR A 713 -11.50 0.42 31.43
C TYR A 713 -10.17 -0.22 31.85
N GLU A 714 -9.18 0.63 32.07
CA GLU A 714 -7.85 0.23 32.51
C GLU A 714 -7.91 -0.51 33.84
N LYS A 715 -7.06 -1.51 33.99
CA LYS A 715 -6.94 -2.33 35.19
C LYS A 715 -5.50 -2.43 35.60
N ASP A 716 -5.27 -2.40 36.89
CA ASP A 716 -3.97 -2.72 37.48
C ASP A 716 -3.63 -4.23 37.28
N PRO A 717 -2.39 -4.67 37.50
CA PRO A 717 -1.99 -6.08 37.38
C PRO A 717 -2.75 -7.05 38.30
N ASN A 718 -3.46 -6.54 39.31
CA ASN A 718 -4.31 -7.31 40.20
C ASN A 718 -5.76 -7.42 39.71
N GLY A 719 -6.07 -6.79 38.55
CA GLY A 719 -7.40 -6.78 37.94
C GLY A 719 -8.38 -5.74 38.52
N ASN A 720 -7.90 -4.79 39.34
CA ASN A 720 -8.74 -3.69 39.84
C ASN A 720 -8.76 -2.57 38.80
N TYR A 721 -9.92 -1.88 38.70
CA TYR A 721 -10.01 -0.73 37.82
C TYR A 721 -9.15 0.44 38.30
N MET A 722 -8.37 1.03 37.39
CA MET A 722 -7.65 2.27 37.63
C MET A 722 -8.63 3.44 37.65
N LEU A 723 -8.35 4.43 38.52
CA LEU A 723 -9.21 5.58 38.71
C LEU A 723 -8.44 6.88 38.48
N ASP A 724 -9.10 7.85 37.84
CA ASP A 724 -8.57 9.20 37.62
C ASP A 724 -8.57 10.03 38.94
N GLU A 725 -8.16 11.29 38.86
CA GLU A 725 -8.11 12.24 39.98
C GLU A 725 -9.50 12.50 40.61
N ASN A 726 -10.57 12.26 39.87
CA ASN A 726 -11.95 12.44 40.33
C ASN A 726 -12.55 11.16 40.92
N GLY A 727 -11.81 10.03 40.86
CA GLY A 727 -12.26 8.72 41.28
C GLY A 727 -13.14 8.01 40.26
N GLU A 728 -13.12 8.43 38.99
CA GLU A 728 -13.78 7.78 37.87
C GLU A 728 -12.84 6.76 37.23
N ARG A 729 -13.40 5.71 36.60
CA ARG A 729 -12.60 4.69 35.94
C ARG A 729 -11.95 5.29 34.67
N ILE A 730 -10.67 5.01 34.47
CA ILE A 730 -9.93 5.44 33.28
C ILE A 730 -10.33 4.57 32.09
N PRO A 731 -10.91 5.13 31.01
CA PRO A 731 -11.24 4.36 29.83
C PRO A 731 -9.96 3.98 29.08
N VAL A 732 -9.93 2.76 28.52
CA VAL A 732 -8.84 2.30 27.64
C VAL A 732 -8.83 3.13 26.36
N SER A 733 -7.66 3.64 25.99
CA SER A 733 -7.43 4.31 24.72
C SER A 733 -7.56 3.30 23.57
N LYS A 734 -8.30 3.65 22.53
CA LYS A 734 -8.39 2.89 21.27
C LYS A 734 -7.27 3.26 20.29
N GLY A 735 -6.58 4.36 20.54
CA GLY A 735 -5.46 4.86 19.73
C GLY A 735 -5.15 6.33 20.01
N MET A 736 -4.17 6.84 19.32
CA MET A 736 -3.80 8.26 19.36
C MET A 736 -3.62 8.77 17.94
N ILE A 737 -4.08 10.00 17.68
CA ILE A 737 -3.88 10.71 16.42
C ILE A 737 -3.15 12.01 16.73
N SER A 738 -2.11 12.31 15.95
CA SER A 738 -1.42 13.60 15.98
C SER A 738 -1.83 14.45 14.79
N ASP A 739 -2.04 15.74 15.05
CA ASP A 739 -2.25 16.75 13.99
C ASP A 739 -0.93 17.50 13.65
N GLY A 740 0.20 16.94 14.10
CA GLY A 740 1.53 17.53 13.94
C GLY A 740 1.93 18.46 15.08
N VAL A 741 0.97 18.94 15.89
CA VAL A 741 1.21 19.84 17.04
C VAL A 741 0.66 19.24 18.33
N ASN A 742 -0.52 18.63 18.24
CA ASN A 742 -1.19 18.03 19.40
C ASN A 742 -1.43 16.55 19.13
N THR A 743 -1.37 15.76 20.20
CA THR A 743 -1.77 14.35 20.18
C THR A 743 -3.10 14.20 20.88
N TYR A 744 -4.05 13.55 20.23
CA TYR A 744 -5.41 13.30 20.73
C TYR A 744 -5.60 11.83 20.98
N THR A 745 -6.09 11.49 22.17
CA THR A 745 -6.44 10.12 22.52
C THR A 745 -7.84 9.81 21.99
N ILE A 746 -7.96 8.68 21.29
CA ILE A 746 -9.24 8.16 20.79
C ILE A 746 -9.80 7.18 21.80
N TYR A 747 -11.08 7.33 22.13
CA TYR A 747 -11.82 6.43 23.00
C TYR A 747 -12.96 5.73 22.24
N ALA A 748 -13.74 4.93 22.95
CA ALA A 748 -14.92 4.25 22.39
C ALA A 748 -15.89 5.26 21.74
N THR A 749 -16.47 4.86 20.61
CA THR A 749 -17.43 5.66 19.83
C THR A 749 -18.66 5.97 20.69
N THR A 750 -19.09 7.23 20.73
CA THR A 750 -20.30 7.64 21.44
C THR A 750 -21.58 7.34 20.64
N GLN A 751 -22.73 7.33 21.30
CA GLN A 751 -24.01 7.15 20.61
C GLN A 751 -24.27 8.27 19.59
N GLU A 752 -23.89 9.51 19.90
CA GLU A 752 -24.06 10.66 19.01
C GLU A 752 -23.23 10.48 17.73
N GLN A 753 -21.95 10.08 17.87
CA GLN A 753 -21.06 9.79 16.74
C GLN A 753 -21.57 8.63 15.88
N ALA A 754 -22.06 7.57 16.54
CA ALA A 754 -22.65 6.43 15.83
C ALA A 754 -23.88 6.85 15.00
N ASP A 755 -24.74 7.70 15.55
CA ASP A 755 -25.93 8.19 14.85
C ASP A 755 -25.55 9.16 13.71
N GLN A 756 -24.53 9.99 13.89
CA GLN A 756 -23.97 10.84 12.82
C GLN A 756 -23.41 10.00 11.67
N LEU A 757 -22.66 8.92 11.96
CA LEU A 757 -22.13 8.02 10.93
C LEU A 757 -23.25 7.33 10.15
N ARG A 758 -24.27 6.79 10.84
CA ARG A 758 -25.46 6.20 10.18
C ARG A 758 -26.16 7.19 9.28
N GLN A 759 -26.31 8.45 9.74
CA GLN A 759 -26.92 9.50 8.95
C GLN A 759 -26.06 9.86 7.75
N ALA A 760 -24.73 10.00 7.92
CA ALA A 760 -23.81 10.27 6.83
C ALA A 760 -23.87 9.17 5.76
N ILE A 761 -23.93 7.89 6.17
CA ILE A 761 -24.12 6.76 5.23
C ILE A 761 -25.45 6.92 4.49
N ALA A 762 -26.57 7.15 5.21
CA ALA A 762 -27.89 7.24 4.61
C ALA A 762 -28.04 8.41 3.63
N ASP A 763 -27.38 9.53 3.90
CA ASP A 763 -27.43 10.73 3.06
C ASP A 763 -26.50 10.66 1.83
N THR A 764 -25.56 9.70 1.79
CA THR A 764 -24.61 9.56 0.69
C THR A 764 -25.18 8.65 -0.40
N THR A 765 -25.42 9.20 -1.59
CA THR A 765 -26.08 8.50 -2.70
C THR A 765 -25.30 8.54 -4.02
N LYS A 766 -24.17 9.24 -4.06
CA LYS A 766 -23.34 9.38 -5.25
C LYS A 766 -22.06 8.54 -5.11
N LEU A 767 -21.73 7.80 -6.15
CA LEU A 767 -20.46 7.11 -6.25
C LEU A 767 -19.38 8.05 -6.77
N MET A 768 -18.21 8.03 -6.18
CA MET A 768 -17.03 8.65 -6.78
C MET A 768 -16.69 7.95 -8.09
N ASN A 769 -16.88 8.65 -9.20
CA ASN A 769 -16.74 8.07 -10.53
C ASN A 769 -15.77 8.89 -11.38
N TYR A 770 -14.65 8.27 -11.74
CA TYR A 770 -13.68 8.86 -12.66
C TYR A 770 -13.73 8.19 -14.03
N ASP A 771 -13.95 8.99 -15.07
CA ASP A 771 -13.50 8.64 -16.42
C ASP A 771 -12.23 9.44 -16.71
N MET A 772 -11.08 8.81 -16.64
CA MET A 772 -9.78 9.49 -16.75
C MET A 772 -9.61 10.21 -18.09
N SER A 773 -10.19 9.70 -19.17
CA SER A 773 -10.14 10.38 -20.47
C SER A 773 -10.97 11.67 -20.46
N ILE A 774 -12.12 11.66 -19.80
CA ILE A 774 -12.93 12.87 -19.60
C ILE A 774 -12.23 13.84 -18.64
N VAL A 775 -11.69 13.34 -17.54
CA VAL A 775 -10.90 14.17 -16.59
C VAL A 775 -9.75 14.88 -17.32
N ASN A 776 -8.99 14.16 -18.14
CA ASN A 776 -7.89 14.75 -18.94
C ASN A 776 -8.41 15.80 -19.94
N ILE A 777 -9.52 15.51 -20.66
CA ILE A 777 -10.15 16.49 -21.54
C ILE A 777 -10.54 17.76 -20.78
N VAL A 778 -11.12 17.63 -19.59
CA VAL A 778 -11.58 18.76 -18.78
C VAL A 778 -10.40 19.56 -18.26
N THR A 779 -9.43 18.93 -17.63
CA THR A 779 -8.29 19.63 -17.00
C THR A 779 -7.39 20.32 -18.03
N GLU A 780 -7.12 19.67 -19.18
CA GLU A 780 -6.38 20.32 -20.29
C GLU A 780 -7.05 21.60 -20.80
N GLN A 781 -8.37 21.58 -20.96
CA GLN A 781 -9.08 22.75 -21.45
C GLN A 781 -9.26 23.81 -20.35
N ALA A 782 -9.49 23.41 -19.08
CA ALA A 782 -9.65 24.29 -17.94
C ALA A 782 -8.41 25.17 -17.70
N ALA A 783 -7.22 24.68 -18.03
CA ALA A 783 -5.97 25.43 -17.96
C ALA A 783 -6.03 26.78 -18.71
N ALA A 784 -6.74 26.86 -19.84
CA ALA A 784 -6.94 28.09 -20.60
C ALA A 784 -7.85 29.10 -19.86
N TYR A 785 -8.82 28.62 -19.09
CA TYR A 785 -9.65 29.45 -18.23
C TYR A 785 -8.88 29.89 -16.99
N PHE A 786 -8.19 28.98 -16.32
CA PHE A 786 -7.41 29.25 -15.11
C PHE A 786 -6.28 30.26 -15.34
N SER A 787 -5.71 30.25 -16.55
CA SER A 787 -4.71 31.26 -16.97
C SER A 787 -5.32 32.57 -17.50
N GLY A 788 -6.66 32.70 -17.53
CA GLY A 788 -7.37 33.90 -18.00
C GLY A 788 -7.35 34.09 -19.53
N GLN A 789 -6.98 33.06 -20.30
CA GLN A 789 -6.94 33.16 -21.77
C GLN A 789 -8.32 33.02 -22.41
N LYS A 790 -9.26 32.33 -21.75
CA LYS A 790 -10.62 32.09 -22.20
C LYS A 790 -11.63 32.28 -21.08
N SER A 791 -12.91 32.50 -21.43
CA SER A 791 -13.98 32.47 -20.44
C SER A 791 -14.38 31.01 -20.08
N ALA A 792 -15.07 30.83 -18.95
CA ALA A 792 -15.57 29.52 -18.52
C ALA A 792 -16.52 28.94 -19.57
N GLU A 793 -17.40 29.72 -20.18
CA GLU A 793 -18.35 29.29 -21.22
C GLU A 793 -17.63 28.87 -22.51
N GLU A 794 -16.53 29.55 -22.87
CA GLU A 794 -15.75 29.18 -24.05
C GLU A 794 -15.06 27.85 -23.84
N VAL A 795 -14.52 27.61 -22.64
CA VAL A 795 -13.87 26.34 -22.27
C VAL A 795 -14.90 25.21 -22.14
N ALA A 796 -16.04 25.46 -21.52
CA ALA A 796 -17.14 24.51 -21.40
C ALA A 796 -17.59 23.98 -22.79
N LYS A 797 -17.73 24.85 -23.78
CA LYS A 797 -18.06 24.47 -25.16
C LYS A 797 -16.99 23.63 -25.84
N LEU A 798 -15.70 23.90 -25.56
CA LEU A 798 -14.60 23.09 -26.08
C LEU A 798 -14.60 21.70 -25.46
N ILE A 799 -14.81 21.63 -24.14
CA ILE A 799 -14.93 20.36 -23.41
C ILE A 799 -16.11 19.57 -23.93
N GLN A 800 -17.30 20.20 -24.09
CA GLN A 800 -18.50 19.57 -24.66
C GLN A 800 -18.23 18.95 -26.02
N SER A 801 -17.52 19.69 -26.89
CA SER A 801 -17.20 19.20 -28.24
C SER A 801 -16.28 18.00 -28.21
N LYS A 802 -15.23 18.01 -27.35
CA LYS A 802 -14.27 16.90 -27.22
C LYS A 802 -14.91 15.69 -26.54
N ALA A 803 -15.67 15.91 -25.46
CA ALA A 803 -16.38 14.85 -24.75
C ALA A 803 -17.40 14.14 -25.65
N ASN A 804 -18.16 14.89 -26.46
CA ASN A 804 -19.08 14.30 -27.44
C ASN A 804 -18.36 13.41 -28.47
N ILE A 805 -17.17 13.81 -28.93
CA ILE A 805 -16.40 12.96 -29.86
C ILE A 805 -15.97 11.69 -29.13
N TYR A 806 -15.35 11.82 -27.96
CA TYR A 806 -14.88 10.70 -27.17
C TYR A 806 -15.99 9.69 -26.86
N ILE A 807 -17.13 10.13 -26.31
CA ILE A 807 -18.22 9.22 -25.94
C ILE A 807 -18.83 8.51 -27.16
N ASN A 808 -18.93 9.21 -28.32
CA ASN A 808 -19.46 8.60 -29.55
C ASN A 808 -18.49 7.61 -30.18
N GLU A 809 -17.16 7.80 -30.03
CA GLU A 809 -16.14 6.85 -30.48
C GLU A 809 -16.07 5.61 -29.57
N GLN A 810 -16.45 5.78 -28.30
CA GLN A 810 -16.38 4.72 -27.30
C GLN A 810 -17.69 3.94 -27.12
N ARG A 811 -18.79 4.34 -27.74
CA ARG A 811 -20.06 3.59 -27.75
C ARG A 811 -20.09 2.61 -28.91
#